data_c2a9e107e080a19481b5643e94cdd406
#
_entry.id   c2a9e107e080a19481b5643e94cdd406
#
_cell.length_a   1.000
_cell.length_b   1.000
_cell.length_c   1.000
_cell.angle_alpha   90.00
_cell.angle_beta   90.00
_cell.angle_gamma   90.00
#
_symmetry.space_group_name_H-M   'P 1'
#
loop_
_entity.id
_entity.type
_entity.pdbx_description
1 polymer ?
#
loop_
_entity_poly.entity_id
_entity_poly.type
_entity_poly.pdbx_seq_one_letter_code
_entity_poly.pdbx_strand_id
1 'polypeptide(L)'
;KFSASDTLTIKQFGFKEEKLPKSKLKNTLILLYDNELLDEVVISASKFSQKFREVPKKVTQINRSMIEFTNPMTSADLLERGGYVYIQKSQLGGGSPMIRGLSTNRLVLSVDGVRLNNAIFRSGNIHNVISISPMNIENTEVIMGSASVLYGSDAIGGVMNFYTKKAKLSNDSNPNILININSRYSSASNEKMYHIDFNYGLEKIAFLSSFSKSDFDDLTMGIHGPSDYLRPNYVTQNSAGDDVLVTNSKPRVQRNTGYSQTNFMQKVLYEPNEDLSIDIGIHFSKTGNIPRYDRLIRTNENEGLYYSEWYYGPQEWLLINSQLTYIPKETKFYDELKFGSSFQRFSESRNSRRFSDSFLKSREEELDIFSLNLDFFKKISENSNITYGLEMIENKIGSFAKSINISDLSETPISTRYPDNSSLNSLGLYVNYKTKIIEDVFFQSGVRYSSTVLKSDLSQNNIYYDFMYENTTLENGAFVGGIGLSWVRNIYNNWKFNINTAFRSPNIDDLAKVFDSEPGSVVVPNPDLKPERSFGLEFGGYFRTKNNIELDFSSYVTYLYNSFIRDDFTLSNGVSEIIYDGELSQIQALQNSSKSFIYGIEFGINMFLNKNFRMKSQHNLIAGYELDDLPFGMPVRHIPPNYGNFHLIYNNGDFTIDTYLNYNSKISFNNLAESERAKPYMYALDENGNPYSPSWMTFNVRSKYSFSKMLNINFTVENITNKLYRPYSSGISAPGLNFIFSLSYAY
;
A
#
# COMPACT_ATOMS: atom_id res chain seq x y z
N LYS A 1 28.81 -30.82 -36.22
CA LYS A 1 29.90 -29.85 -36.38
C LYS A 1 29.31 -28.45 -36.16
N PHE A 2 29.81 -27.74 -35.17
CA PHE A 2 29.38 -26.37 -34.90
C PHE A 2 30.20 -25.40 -35.74
N SER A 3 29.55 -24.36 -36.29
CA SER A 3 30.28 -23.29 -37.03
C SER A 3 30.99 -22.35 -36.06
N ALA A 4 31.89 -21.50 -36.51
CA ALA A 4 32.60 -20.54 -35.66
C ALA A 4 31.65 -19.44 -35.12
N SER A 5 30.52 -19.21 -35.79
CA SER A 5 29.47 -18.27 -35.43
C SER A 5 28.42 -18.85 -34.43
N ASP A 6 28.43 -20.17 -34.14
CA ASP A 6 27.47 -20.78 -33.25
C ASP A 6 27.66 -20.29 -31.81
N THR A 7 26.57 -19.99 -31.15
CA THR A 7 26.55 -19.58 -29.76
C THR A 7 26.21 -20.79 -28.88
N LEU A 8 27.08 -21.09 -27.92
CA LEU A 8 26.87 -22.11 -26.92
C LEU A 8 26.15 -21.46 -25.71
N THR A 9 25.01 -21.97 -25.35
CA THR A 9 24.32 -21.58 -24.12
C THR A 9 24.70 -22.55 -23.02
N ILE A 10 25.29 -22.03 -21.95
CA ILE A 10 25.72 -22.81 -20.78
C ILE A 10 24.76 -22.50 -19.65
N LYS A 11 24.07 -23.55 -19.19
CA LYS A 11 23.13 -23.48 -18.07
C LYS A 11 23.58 -24.42 -16.98
N GLN A 12 23.75 -23.89 -15.79
CA GLN A 12 24.03 -24.65 -14.58
C GLN A 12 23.07 -24.14 -13.50
N PHE A 13 22.44 -25.05 -12.78
CA PHE A 13 21.55 -24.69 -11.68
C PHE A 13 22.26 -23.80 -10.65
N GLY A 14 21.66 -22.66 -10.30
CA GLY A 14 22.23 -21.67 -9.38
C GLY A 14 23.29 -20.75 -9.98
N PHE A 15 23.47 -20.78 -11.30
CA PHE A 15 24.38 -19.89 -12.03
C PHE A 15 23.65 -19.16 -13.16
N LYS A 16 24.10 -17.93 -13.48
CA LYS A 16 23.59 -17.18 -14.61
C LYS A 16 23.82 -17.96 -15.92
N GLU A 17 22.79 -17.97 -16.75
CA GLU A 17 22.93 -18.48 -18.12
C GLU A 17 23.95 -17.65 -18.87
N GLU A 18 24.98 -18.28 -19.40
CA GLU A 18 26.02 -17.61 -20.18
C GLU A 18 25.90 -18.05 -21.64
N LYS A 19 25.85 -17.06 -22.55
CA LYS A 19 25.81 -17.28 -23.99
C LYS A 19 27.15 -16.84 -24.57
N LEU A 20 27.96 -17.82 -24.99
CA LEU A 20 29.30 -17.56 -25.51
C LEU A 20 29.39 -18.00 -26.97
N PRO A 21 29.84 -17.14 -27.89
CA PRO A 21 30.22 -17.57 -29.23
C PRO A 21 31.40 -18.54 -29.15
N LYS A 22 31.40 -19.53 -30.00
CA LYS A 22 32.44 -20.57 -30.01
C LYS A 22 33.88 -20.00 -30.04
N SER A 23 34.08 -18.86 -30.68
CA SER A 23 35.37 -18.16 -30.74
C SER A 23 35.87 -17.67 -29.38
N LYS A 24 35.00 -17.53 -28.36
CA LYS A 24 35.32 -17.10 -26.99
C LYS A 24 35.39 -18.24 -25.96
N LEU A 25 35.23 -19.51 -26.40
CA LEU A 25 35.33 -20.66 -25.50
C LEU A 25 36.80 -20.84 -25.07
N LYS A 26 37.02 -20.89 -23.76
CA LYS A 26 38.29 -21.18 -23.10
C LYS A 26 38.22 -22.55 -22.45
N ASN A 27 39.40 -23.14 -22.17
CA ASN A 27 39.50 -24.43 -21.48
C ASN A 27 38.95 -24.40 -20.05
N THR A 28 38.78 -23.23 -19.44
CA THR A 28 38.18 -23.02 -18.16
C THR A 28 37.08 -21.97 -18.30
N LEU A 29 35.87 -22.31 -17.88
CA LEU A 29 34.74 -21.42 -17.83
C LEU A 29 34.41 -21.11 -16.37
N ILE A 30 34.32 -19.84 -16.03
CA ILE A 30 33.86 -19.39 -14.71
C ILE A 30 32.40 -19.02 -14.88
N LEU A 31 31.50 -19.83 -14.28
CA LEU A 31 30.09 -19.51 -14.18
C LEU A 31 29.86 -18.57 -12.98
N LEU A 32 29.17 -17.49 -13.23
CA LEU A 32 28.74 -16.58 -12.15
C LEU A 32 27.46 -17.13 -11.52
N TYR A 33 27.43 -17.18 -10.20
CA TYR A 33 26.21 -17.54 -9.48
C TYR A 33 25.06 -16.61 -9.88
N ASP A 34 23.87 -17.18 -10.02
CA ASP A 34 22.64 -16.42 -10.21
C ASP A 34 22.22 -15.82 -8.87
N ASN A 35 22.75 -14.67 -8.56
CA ASN A 35 22.47 -13.90 -7.36
C ASN A 35 21.29 -12.97 -7.62
N GLU A 36 20.09 -13.49 -7.87
CA GLU A 36 18.90 -12.69 -8.15
C GLU A 36 18.69 -11.56 -7.14
N LEU A 37 18.97 -11.77 -5.85
CA LEU A 37 18.73 -10.78 -4.80
C LEU A 37 19.87 -9.78 -4.57
N LEU A 38 21.14 -10.18 -4.68
CA LEU A 38 22.26 -9.31 -4.30
C LEU A 38 22.77 -8.40 -5.42
N ASP A 39 22.55 -8.77 -6.68
CA ASP A 39 22.90 -7.96 -7.86
C ASP A 39 21.70 -7.17 -8.39
N GLU A 40 20.50 -7.32 -7.80
CA GLU A 40 19.33 -6.51 -8.12
C GLU A 40 19.59 -5.03 -7.85
N VAL A 41 19.02 -4.19 -8.69
CA VAL A 41 19.09 -2.74 -8.57
C VAL A 41 17.79 -2.24 -7.97
N VAL A 42 17.90 -1.35 -6.99
CA VAL A 42 16.78 -0.64 -6.39
C VAL A 42 16.89 0.85 -6.67
N ILE A 43 15.77 1.51 -6.86
CA ILE A 43 15.67 2.94 -7.13
C ILE A 43 15.19 3.68 -5.88
N SER A 44 14.26 3.10 -5.15
CA SER A 44 13.59 3.74 -4.03
C SER A 44 14.54 4.16 -2.89
N ALA A 45 15.64 3.43 -2.70
CA ALA A 45 16.56 3.66 -1.58
C ALA A 45 17.44 4.92 -1.72
N SER A 46 17.50 5.52 -2.93
CA SER A 46 18.29 6.75 -3.18
C SER A 46 17.65 7.67 -4.23
N LYS A 47 16.48 7.30 -4.79
CA LYS A 47 15.84 7.87 -5.99
C LYS A 47 16.63 7.66 -7.30
N PHE A 48 17.83 7.08 -7.22
CA PHE A 48 18.69 6.68 -8.34
C PHE A 48 19.04 5.20 -8.24
N SER A 49 19.48 4.62 -9.35
CA SER A 49 19.87 3.22 -9.41
C SER A 49 21.00 2.89 -8.44
N GLN A 50 20.77 1.90 -7.57
CA GLN A 50 21.72 1.48 -6.54
C GLN A 50 21.66 -0.04 -6.37
N LYS A 51 22.79 -0.69 -6.14
CA LYS A 51 22.82 -2.14 -5.86
C LYS A 51 22.15 -2.43 -4.52
N PHE A 52 21.26 -3.40 -4.50
CA PHE A 52 20.48 -3.81 -3.32
C PHE A 52 21.37 -4.13 -2.10
N ARG A 53 22.53 -4.79 -2.32
CA ARG A 53 23.47 -5.15 -1.26
C ARG A 53 24.12 -3.96 -0.55
N GLU A 54 24.18 -2.80 -1.22
CA GLU A 54 24.82 -1.60 -0.69
C GLU A 54 23.84 -0.72 0.11
N VAL A 55 22.54 -1.06 0.09
CA VAL A 55 21.50 -0.37 0.82
C VAL A 55 21.47 -0.83 2.28
N PRO A 56 21.65 0.06 3.26
CA PRO A 56 21.71 -0.31 4.69
C PRO A 56 20.31 -0.50 5.31
N LYS A 57 19.29 -0.78 4.50
CA LYS A 57 17.89 -1.01 4.91
C LYS A 57 17.35 -2.27 4.27
N LYS A 58 16.31 -2.86 4.87
CA LYS A 58 15.55 -3.90 4.21
C LYS A 58 14.67 -3.29 3.13
N VAL A 59 14.82 -3.77 1.91
CA VAL A 59 13.95 -3.44 0.76
C VAL A 59 13.43 -4.77 0.22
N THR A 60 12.17 -4.82 -0.17
CA THR A 60 11.61 -5.98 -0.85
C THR A 60 11.13 -5.56 -2.24
N GLN A 61 11.30 -6.44 -3.22
CA GLN A 61 10.84 -6.21 -4.58
C GLN A 61 9.80 -7.23 -4.98
N ILE A 62 8.78 -6.78 -5.72
CA ILE A 62 7.78 -7.60 -6.35
C ILE A 62 7.84 -7.31 -7.84
N ASN A 63 8.59 -8.12 -8.56
CA ASN A 63 8.85 -7.93 -9.98
C ASN A 63 7.69 -8.43 -10.88
N ARG A 64 7.73 -8.11 -12.15
CA ARG A 64 6.69 -8.46 -13.14
C ARG A 64 6.39 -9.95 -13.19
N SER A 65 7.40 -10.81 -13.15
CA SER A 65 7.22 -12.27 -13.20
C SER A 65 6.43 -12.79 -11.99
N MET A 66 6.66 -12.23 -10.82
CA MET A 66 5.91 -12.53 -9.60
C MET A 66 4.47 -12.01 -9.70
N ILE A 67 4.25 -10.81 -10.24
CA ILE A 67 2.90 -10.26 -10.46
C ILE A 67 2.10 -11.17 -11.39
N GLU A 68 2.68 -11.58 -12.51
CA GLU A 68 2.02 -12.48 -13.48
C GLU A 68 1.72 -13.86 -12.91
N PHE A 69 2.64 -14.41 -12.12
CA PHE A 69 2.45 -15.73 -11.51
C PHE A 69 1.43 -15.68 -10.36
N THR A 70 1.51 -14.67 -9.47
CA THR A 70 0.59 -14.56 -8.31
C THR A 70 -0.77 -14.00 -8.69
N ASN A 71 -0.85 -13.27 -9.80
CA ASN A 71 -2.07 -12.72 -10.39
C ASN A 71 -3.01 -12.05 -9.37
N PRO A 72 -2.53 -11.04 -8.61
CA PRO A 72 -3.30 -10.40 -7.53
C PRO A 72 -4.51 -9.64 -8.08
N MET A 73 -5.62 -9.61 -7.33
CA MET A 73 -6.84 -8.92 -7.73
C MET A 73 -6.69 -7.40 -7.68
N THR A 74 -6.06 -6.91 -6.63
CA THR A 74 -5.79 -5.49 -6.40
C THR A 74 -4.32 -5.25 -6.08
N SER A 75 -3.88 -4.00 -6.13
CA SER A 75 -2.52 -3.63 -5.69
C SER A 75 -2.34 -3.75 -4.17
N ALA A 76 -3.42 -3.75 -3.38
CA ALA A 76 -3.35 -4.14 -1.97
C ALA A 76 -2.97 -5.63 -1.82
N ASP A 77 -3.62 -6.52 -2.57
CA ASP A 77 -3.29 -7.95 -2.59
C ASP A 77 -1.88 -8.20 -3.12
N LEU A 78 -1.42 -7.38 -4.09
CA LEU A 78 -0.04 -7.43 -4.59
C LEU A 78 0.98 -7.19 -3.47
N LEU A 79 0.79 -6.17 -2.63
CA LEU A 79 1.67 -5.87 -1.50
C LEU A 79 1.74 -7.03 -0.50
N GLU A 80 0.60 -7.69 -0.23
CA GLU A 80 0.54 -8.86 0.65
C GLU A 80 1.40 -10.02 0.13
N ARG A 81 1.45 -10.21 -1.22
CA ARG A 81 2.26 -11.28 -1.86
C ARG A 81 3.77 -11.12 -1.61
N GLY A 82 4.24 -9.92 -1.28
CA GLY A 82 5.61 -9.66 -0.85
C GLY A 82 5.98 -10.31 0.49
N GLY A 83 4.98 -10.67 1.31
CA GLY A 83 5.13 -11.42 2.57
C GLY A 83 5.52 -10.58 3.80
N TYR A 84 5.78 -9.28 3.64
CA TYR A 84 6.18 -8.39 4.73
C TYR A 84 5.22 -7.22 4.94
N VAL A 85 4.17 -7.11 4.13
CA VAL A 85 3.11 -6.12 4.27
C VAL A 85 1.83 -6.84 4.69
N TYR A 86 1.25 -6.42 5.79
CA TYR A 86 -0.05 -6.91 6.25
C TYR A 86 -1.16 -6.04 5.68
N ILE A 87 -2.26 -6.62 5.22
CA ILE A 87 -3.39 -5.87 4.65
C ILE A 87 -4.63 -6.05 5.51
N GLN A 88 -5.15 -4.94 6.03
CA GLN A 88 -6.46 -4.87 6.67
C GLN A 88 -7.52 -4.44 5.66
N LYS A 89 -8.73 -5.03 5.71
CA LYS A 89 -9.85 -4.67 4.85
C LYS A 89 -11.14 -4.46 5.65
N SER A 90 -11.84 -3.37 5.41
CA SER A 90 -13.19 -3.13 5.95
C SER A 90 -14.28 -3.31 4.89
N GLN A 91 -13.90 -3.34 3.63
CA GLN A 91 -14.72 -3.56 2.44
C GLN A 91 -13.90 -4.31 1.39
N LEU A 92 -14.55 -4.84 0.36
CA LEU A 92 -13.88 -5.58 -0.71
C LEU A 92 -12.98 -4.65 -1.56
N GLY A 93 -13.50 -3.50 -1.96
CA GLY A 93 -12.75 -2.48 -2.71
C GLY A 93 -11.95 -1.56 -1.78
N GLY A 94 -10.71 -1.91 -1.50
CA GLY A 94 -9.80 -1.15 -0.67
C GLY A 94 -8.81 -2.03 0.07
N GLY A 95 -7.98 -1.41 0.87
CA GLY A 95 -7.03 -2.08 1.73
C GLY A 95 -6.18 -1.08 2.50
N SER A 96 -5.77 -1.46 3.70
CA SER A 96 -4.91 -0.65 4.56
C SER A 96 -3.61 -1.39 4.80
N PRO A 97 -2.53 -1.04 4.08
CA PRO A 97 -1.23 -1.63 4.31
C PRO A 97 -0.72 -1.30 5.71
N MET A 98 -0.07 -2.28 6.32
CA MET A 98 0.64 -2.14 7.58
C MET A 98 2.05 -2.70 7.43
N ILE A 99 3.03 -1.92 7.83
CA ILE A 99 4.44 -2.32 7.84
C ILE A 99 4.95 -2.12 9.26
N ARG A 100 5.46 -3.21 9.87
CA ARG A 100 6.06 -3.17 11.21
C ARG A 100 5.13 -2.52 12.26
N GLY A 101 3.82 -2.82 12.20
CA GLY A 101 2.80 -2.27 13.10
C GLY A 101 2.43 -0.81 12.89
N LEU A 102 2.95 -0.19 11.87
CA LEU A 102 2.59 1.17 11.46
C LEU A 102 1.64 1.12 10.27
N SER A 103 0.50 1.79 10.42
CA SER A 103 -0.56 1.78 9.42
C SER A 103 -0.46 2.98 8.48
N THR A 104 -1.20 2.94 7.45
CA THR A 104 -1.35 3.76 6.26
C THR A 104 -0.87 5.22 6.33
N ASN A 105 -1.35 6.03 7.26
CA ASN A 105 -0.94 7.44 7.38
C ASN A 105 0.47 7.64 7.99
N ARG A 106 1.16 6.55 8.33
CA ARG A 106 2.58 6.51 8.70
C ARG A 106 3.43 5.76 7.66
N LEU A 107 2.84 5.52 6.48
CA LEU A 107 3.46 4.90 5.31
C LEU A 107 3.28 5.82 4.11
N VAL A 108 4.23 5.80 3.18
CA VAL A 108 4.09 6.51 1.90
C VAL A 108 3.76 5.51 0.80
N LEU A 109 2.75 5.87 0.01
CA LEU A 109 2.42 5.21 -1.26
C LEU A 109 2.88 6.14 -2.40
N SER A 110 3.53 5.61 -3.41
CA SER A 110 3.85 6.37 -4.62
C SER A 110 3.72 5.56 -5.90
N VAL A 111 3.43 6.24 -6.99
CA VAL A 111 3.36 5.69 -8.35
C VAL A 111 4.29 6.50 -9.23
N ASP A 112 5.28 5.85 -9.86
CA ASP A 112 6.28 6.48 -10.72
C ASP A 112 6.96 7.71 -10.08
N GLY A 113 7.21 7.65 -8.76
CA GLY A 113 7.80 8.73 -7.98
C GLY A 113 6.83 9.80 -7.50
N VAL A 114 5.55 9.76 -7.88
CA VAL A 114 4.50 10.67 -7.42
C VAL A 114 3.82 10.11 -6.18
N ARG A 115 3.76 10.89 -5.10
CA ARG A 115 3.11 10.53 -3.85
C ARG A 115 1.59 10.48 -4.00
N LEU A 116 0.96 9.41 -3.47
CA LEU A 116 -0.50 9.27 -3.36
C LEU A 116 -1.05 9.76 -2.02
N ASN A 117 -0.21 9.92 -0.99
CA ASN A 117 -0.62 10.51 0.28
C ASN A 117 -1.01 11.98 0.04
N ASN A 118 -2.28 12.27 0.15
CA ASN A 118 -2.85 13.60 -0.05
C ASN A 118 -3.25 14.25 1.30
N ALA A 119 -3.82 15.44 1.26
CA ALA A 119 -4.17 16.21 2.44
C ALA A 119 -5.27 15.58 3.32
N ILE A 120 -6.06 14.63 2.80
CA ILE A 120 -7.05 13.86 3.57
C ILE A 120 -6.69 12.38 3.73
N PHE A 121 -5.40 12.04 3.55
CA PHE A 121 -4.90 10.68 3.68
C PHE A 121 -4.96 10.23 5.13
N ARG A 122 -5.78 9.21 5.42
CA ARG A 122 -6.17 8.79 6.76
C ARG A 122 -5.60 7.43 7.16
N SER A 123 -5.69 7.09 8.43
CA SER A 123 -5.44 5.74 8.92
C SER A 123 -6.64 4.82 8.62
N GLY A 124 -6.39 3.63 8.10
CA GLY A 124 -7.42 2.62 7.81
C GLY A 124 -8.35 2.98 6.64
N ASN A 125 -9.01 1.98 6.06
CA ASN A 125 -10.02 2.12 5.01
C ASN A 125 -9.63 3.01 3.83
N ILE A 126 -8.39 2.92 3.36
CA ILE A 126 -7.94 3.69 2.21
C ILE A 126 -8.25 2.97 0.90
N HIS A 127 -8.63 3.78 -0.10
CA HIS A 127 -8.89 3.32 -1.47
C HIS A 127 -7.72 3.58 -2.41
N ASN A 128 -6.90 4.60 -2.12
CA ASN A 128 -5.77 5.00 -2.97
C ASN A 128 -4.84 3.83 -3.31
N VAL A 129 -4.70 2.85 -2.40
CA VAL A 129 -3.89 1.67 -2.64
C VAL A 129 -4.37 0.83 -3.83
N ILE A 130 -5.67 0.84 -4.16
CA ILE A 130 -6.23 0.09 -5.30
C ILE A 130 -6.38 0.94 -6.57
N SER A 131 -6.05 2.23 -6.53
CA SER A 131 -6.22 3.12 -7.69
C SER A 131 -5.41 2.70 -8.90
N ILE A 132 -4.33 1.94 -8.71
CA ILE A 132 -3.55 1.39 -9.81
C ILE A 132 -3.85 -0.09 -10.03
N SER A 133 -4.07 -0.51 -11.29
CA SER A 133 -4.23 -1.92 -11.63
C SER A 133 -2.91 -2.67 -11.48
N PRO A 134 -2.85 -3.85 -10.84
CA PRO A 134 -1.67 -4.70 -10.82
C PRO A 134 -1.13 -5.04 -12.22
N MET A 135 -2.01 -5.09 -13.21
CA MET A 135 -1.63 -5.36 -14.60
C MET A 135 -0.77 -4.26 -15.22
N ASN A 136 -0.86 -3.03 -14.70
CA ASN A 136 -0.07 -1.87 -15.14
C ASN A 136 1.29 -1.76 -14.44
N ILE A 137 1.54 -2.54 -13.39
CA ILE A 137 2.76 -2.49 -12.58
C ILE A 137 3.83 -3.36 -13.19
N GLU A 138 5.03 -2.81 -13.37
CA GLU A 138 6.24 -3.54 -13.77
C GLU A 138 7.02 -4.06 -12.56
N ASN A 139 7.16 -3.22 -11.54
CA ASN A 139 7.88 -3.53 -10.31
C ASN A 139 7.29 -2.77 -9.13
N THR A 140 7.33 -3.37 -7.95
CA THR A 140 7.01 -2.68 -6.70
C THR A 140 8.17 -2.84 -5.74
N GLU A 141 8.65 -1.71 -5.21
CA GLU A 141 9.68 -1.70 -4.18
C GLU A 141 9.08 -1.24 -2.85
N VAL A 142 9.29 -2.03 -1.81
CA VAL A 142 8.84 -1.71 -0.46
C VAL A 142 10.06 -1.51 0.43
N ILE A 143 10.27 -0.27 0.89
CA ILE A 143 11.28 0.07 1.89
C ILE A 143 10.67 -0.18 3.26
N MET A 144 11.31 -1.02 4.05
CA MET A 144 10.90 -1.32 5.42
C MET A 144 11.53 -0.34 6.40
N GLY A 145 10.72 0.20 7.33
CA GLY A 145 11.18 1.19 8.29
C GLY A 145 11.32 2.60 7.72
N SER A 146 11.84 3.53 8.53
CA SER A 146 11.85 4.96 8.20
C SER A 146 12.60 5.29 6.91
N ALA A 147 11.97 6.10 6.06
CA ALA A 147 12.53 6.65 4.83
C ALA A 147 12.33 8.18 4.71
N SER A 148 12.08 8.88 5.83
CA SER A 148 11.73 10.31 5.84
C SER A 148 12.82 11.22 5.26
N VAL A 149 14.09 10.81 5.23
CA VAL A 149 15.16 11.60 4.59
C VAL A 149 14.87 11.81 3.10
N LEU A 150 14.40 10.79 2.39
CA LEU A 150 14.14 10.87 0.95
C LEU A 150 12.68 11.23 0.63
N TYR A 151 11.73 10.78 1.48
CA TYR A 151 10.29 10.86 1.21
C TYR A 151 9.53 11.82 2.13
N GLY A 152 10.18 12.45 3.10
CA GLY A 152 9.57 13.47 3.97
C GLY A 152 8.57 12.91 4.96
N SER A 153 7.49 13.66 5.19
CA SER A 153 6.39 13.30 6.10
C SER A 153 5.80 11.92 5.78
N ASP A 154 5.24 11.24 6.77
CA ASP A 154 4.53 9.95 6.70
C ASP A 154 5.41 8.72 6.47
N ALA A 155 6.67 8.87 6.03
CA ALA A 155 7.58 7.75 5.80
C ALA A 155 8.20 7.21 7.10
N ILE A 156 7.39 6.97 8.14
CA ILE A 156 7.84 6.43 9.44
C ILE A 156 8.00 4.91 9.36
N GLY A 157 6.96 4.21 8.90
CA GLY A 157 6.93 2.75 8.83
C GLY A 157 7.50 2.17 7.56
N GLY A 158 7.50 2.94 6.48
CA GLY A 158 8.01 2.50 5.18
C GLY A 158 7.47 3.28 4.00
N VAL A 159 7.92 2.85 2.81
CA VAL A 159 7.49 3.41 1.52
C VAL A 159 7.19 2.28 0.57
N MET A 160 6.06 2.36 -0.12
CA MET A 160 5.64 1.44 -1.16
C MET A 160 5.63 2.18 -2.51
N ASN A 161 6.61 1.88 -3.36
CA ASN A 161 6.74 2.49 -4.68
C ASN A 161 6.25 1.52 -5.75
N PHE A 162 5.21 1.91 -6.47
CA PHE A 162 4.74 1.22 -7.65
C PHE A 162 5.38 1.85 -8.89
N TYR A 163 6.16 1.10 -9.61
CA TYR A 163 6.70 1.49 -10.91
C TYR A 163 5.86 0.86 -12.00
N THR A 164 5.23 1.70 -12.82
CA THR A 164 4.37 1.22 -13.90
C THR A 164 5.17 0.80 -15.13
N LYS A 165 4.55 0.00 -16.01
CA LYS A 165 5.12 -0.36 -17.29
C LYS A 165 5.54 0.90 -18.05
N LYS A 166 6.70 0.85 -18.69
CA LYS A 166 7.19 1.91 -19.59
C LYS A 166 6.89 1.54 -21.04
N ALA A 167 6.67 2.54 -21.88
CA ALA A 167 6.66 2.35 -23.33
C ALA A 167 8.05 1.88 -23.81
N LYS A 168 8.09 0.96 -24.77
CA LYS A 168 9.33 0.33 -25.25
C LYS A 168 9.63 0.82 -26.66
N LEU A 169 10.78 1.46 -26.84
CA LEU A 169 11.29 1.89 -28.12
C LEU A 169 11.60 0.71 -29.05
N SER A 170 11.75 0.97 -30.32
CA SER A 170 12.33 0.03 -31.27
C SER A 170 13.86 0.08 -31.22
N ASN A 171 14.49 -1.07 -31.41
CA ASN A 171 15.95 -1.19 -31.54
C ASN A 171 16.42 -1.07 -33.00
N ASP A 172 15.51 -1.04 -33.95
CA ASP A 172 15.77 -0.96 -35.39
C ASP A 172 14.72 -0.08 -36.09
N SER A 173 14.78 0.02 -37.40
CA SER A 173 13.86 0.85 -38.21
C SER A 173 12.41 0.33 -38.24
N ASN A 174 12.16 -0.92 -37.77
CA ASN A 174 10.80 -1.45 -37.73
C ASN A 174 10.14 -1.10 -36.40
N PRO A 175 8.83 -0.77 -36.38
CA PRO A 175 8.13 -0.50 -35.14
C PRO A 175 8.13 -1.70 -34.18
N ASN A 176 8.38 -1.45 -32.91
CA ASN A 176 8.24 -2.44 -31.84
C ASN A 176 6.77 -2.49 -31.39
N ILE A 177 6.04 -3.50 -31.84
CA ILE A 177 4.63 -3.70 -31.52
C ILE A 177 4.50 -4.83 -30.50
N LEU A 178 3.90 -4.53 -29.34
CA LEU A 178 3.61 -5.52 -28.30
C LEU A 178 2.15 -5.40 -27.90
N ILE A 179 1.47 -6.52 -27.77
CA ILE A 179 0.07 -6.60 -27.34
C ILE A 179 -0.01 -7.62 -26.20
N ASN A 180 -0.56 -7.21 -25.06
CA ASN A 180 -0.84 -8.13 -23.96
C ASN A 180 -2.33 -8.12 -23.65
N ILE A 181 -2.93 -9.30 -23.58
CA ILE A 181 -4.34 -9.50 -23.22
C ILE A 181 -4.39 -10.43 -22.01
N ASN A 182 -5.11 -10.04 -20.98
CA ASN A 182 -5.33 -10.88 -19.81
C ASN A 182 -6.82 -10.91 -19.46
N SER A 183 -7.30 -12.11 -19.08
CA SER A 183 -8.62 -12.28 -18.51
C SER A 183 -8.53 -13.14 -17.26
N ARG A 184 -9.34 -12.83 -16.24
CA ARG A 184 -9.41 -13.56 -14.98
C ARG A 184 -10.85 -13.73 -14.54
N TYR A 185 -11.13 -14.90 -13.95
CA TYR A 185 -12.34 -15.18 -13.21
C TYR A 185 -11.98 -15.70 -11.82
N SER A 186 -12.69 -15.25 -10.78
CA SER A 186 -12.54 -15.71 -9.41
C SER A 186 -13.90 -16.05 -8.80
N SER A 187 -14.05 -17.30 -8.32
CA SER A 187 -15.34 -17.86 -7.92
C SER A 187 -15.90 -17.29 -6.62
N ALA A 188 -15.06 -16.89 -5.65
CA ALA A 188 -15.52 -16.44 -4.32
C ALA A 188 -16.28 -15.11 -4.36
N SER A 189 -15.97 -14.24 -5.32
CA SER A 189 -16.63 -12.95 -5.56
C SER A 189 -17.21 -12.85 -6.97
N ASN A 190 -17.27 -13.93 -7.74
CA ASN A 190 -17.64 -13.93 -9.18
C ASN A 190 -16.90 -12.84 -9.97
N GLU A 191 -15.66 -12.52 -9.56
CA GLU A 191 -14.88 -11.50 -10.25
C GLU A 191 -14.67 -11.85 -11.70
N LYS A 192 -14.84 -10.85 -12.56
CA LYS A 192 -14.51 -10.89 -13.99
C LYS A 192 -13.58 -9.71 -14.28
N MET A 193 -12.34 -10.02 -14.66
CA MET A 193 -11.35 -9.01 -15.02
C MET A 193 -10.92 -9.19 -16.47
N TYR A 194 -10.82 -8.07 -17.17
CA TYR A 194 -10.29 -7.97 -18.53
C TYR A 194 -9.23 -6.88 -18.56
N HIS A 195 -8.13 -7.18 -19.22
CA HIS A 195 -7.02 -6.24 -19.39
C HIS A 195 -6.44 -6.37 -20.80
N ILE A 196 -6.12 -5.23 -21.39
CA ILE A 196 -5.36 -5.13 -22.62
C ILE A 196 -4.33 -4.01 -22.49
N ASP A 197 -3.11 -4.25 -22.94
CA ASP A 197 -2.15 -3.20 -23.21
C ASP A 197 -1.53 -3.33 -24.60
N PHE A 198 -1.20 -2.20 -25.19
CA PHE A 198 -0.65 -2.06 -26.53
C PHE A 198 0.53 -1.10 -26.52
N ASN A 199 1.70 -1.59 -26.95
CA ASN A 199 2.91 -0.78 -27.13
C ASN A 199 3.18 -0.58 -28.63
N TYR A 200 3.46 0.68 -29.00
CA TYR A 200 3.94 1.04 -30.33
C TYR A 200 5.21 1.88 -30.17
N GLY A 201 6.36 1.31 -30.52
CA GLY A 201 7.66 1.96 -30.37
C GLY A 201 8.31 2.22 -31.71
N LEU A 202 8.77 3.45 -31.90
CA LEU A 202 9.72 3.87 -32.93
C LEU A 202 11.11 4.01 -32.29
N GLU A 203 12.12 4.38 -33.05
CA GLU A 203 13.51 4.50 -32.55
C GLU A 203 13.68 5.51 -31.40
N LYS A 204 12.91 6.60 -31.38
CA LYS A 204 13.05 7.70 -30.42
C LYS A 204 11.80 8.01 -29.62
N ILE A 205 10.66 7.49 -30.03
CA ILE A 205 9.39 7.72 -29.36
C ILE A 205 8.59 6.43 -29.27
N ALA A 206 7.99 6.18 -28.13
CA ALA A 206 7.12 5.02 -27.92
C ALA A 206 5.86 5.40 -27.15
N PHE A 207 4.81 4.65 -27.40
CA PHE A 207 3.48 4.81 -26.79
C PHE A 207 3.09 3.48 -26.16
N LEU A 208 2.53 3.54 -24.96
CA LEU A 208 1.91 2.40 -24.29
C LEU A 208 0.53 2.80 -23.79
N SER A 209 -0.49 2.15 -24.34
CA SER A 209 -1.89 2.33 -23.90
C SER A 209 -2.34 1.07 -23.16
N SER A 210 -3.03 1.24 -22.05
CA SER A 210 -3.53 0.13 -21.23
C SER A 210 -4.93 0.41 -20.72
N PHE A 211 -5.76 -0.63 -20.73
CA PHE A 211 -7.13 -0.60 -20.20
C PHE A 211 -7.39 -1.85 -19.38
N SER A 212 -8.00 -1.68 -18.21
CA SER A 212 -8.45 -2.79 -17.34
C SER A 212 -9.84 -2.51 -16.82
N LYS A 213 -10.68 -3.55 -16.74
CA LYS A 213 -11.97 -3.52 -16.06
C LYS A 213 -12.12 -4.74 -15.18
N SER A 214 -12.55 -4.55 -13.94
CA SER A 214 -12.87 -5.60 -12.98
C SER A 214 -14.27 -5.35 -12.41
N ASP A 215 -15.09 -6.40 -12.40
CA ASP A 215 -16.42 -6.40 -11.80
C ASP A 215 -16.44 -7.50 -10.72
N PHE A 216 -16.86 -7.16 -9.50
CA PHE A 216 -16.95 -8.04 -8.33
C PHE A 216 -18.39 -8.10 -7.84
N ASP A 217 -18.90 -9.31 -7.61
CA ASP A 217 -20.14 -9.56 -6.88
C ASP A 217 -19.89 -9.70 -5.38
N ASP A 218 -20.93 -10.05 -4.64
CA ASP A 218 -20.86 -10.27 -3.19
C ASP A 218 -19.89 -11.41 -2.82
N LEU A 219 -19.00 -11.14 -1.86
CA LEU A 219 -17.97 -12.07 -1.44
C LEU A 219 -18.52 -13.23 -0.60
N THR A 220 -18.22 -14.45 -0.98
CA THR A 220 -18.55 -15.67 -0.23
C THR A 220 -17.38 -16.06 0.69
N MET A 221 -17.64 -16.12 1.98
CA MET A 221 -16.69 -16.55 3.01
C MET A 221 -16.67 -18.07 3.20
N GLY A 222 -15.68 -18.58 3.95
CA GLY A 222 -15.53 -20.01 4.25
C GLY A 222 -16.61 -20.61 5.15
N ILE A 223 -16.50 -21.92 5.39
CA ILE A 223 -17.48 -22.68 6.21
C ILE A 223 -16.95 -23.06 7.60
N HIS A 224 -15.63 -23.20 7.77
CA HIS A 224 -15.04 -23.70 9.00
C HIS A 224 -14.45 -22.56 9.84
N GLY A 225 -15.21 -22.03 10.81
CA GLY A 225 -14.75 -20.94 11.68
C GLY A 225 -15.87 -20.35 12.54
N PRO A 226 -15.65 -19.18 13.16
CA PRO A 226 -16.61 -18.56 14.09
C PRO A 226 -17.93 -18.21 13.42
N SER A 227 -19.05 -18.55 14.10
CA SER A 227 -20.40 -18.18 13.66
C SER A 227 -20.65 -16.66 13.70
N ASP A 228 -19.89 -15.94 14.55
CA ASP A 228 -19.97 -14.48 14.70
C ASP A 228 -19.66 -13.73 13.40
N TYR A 229 -18.96 -14.37 12.46
CA TYR A 229 -18.64 -13.78 11.17
C TYR A 229 -19.72 -13.93 10.11
N LEU A 230 -20.77 -14.73 10.37
CA LEU A 230 -21.86 -14.94 9.44
C LEU A 230 -22.68 -13.66 9.24
N ARG A 231 -23.34 -13.55 8.09
CA ARG A 231 -24.23 -12.44 7.73
C ARG A 231 -25.71 -12.92 7.78
N PRO A 232 -26.35 -13.00 8.94
CA PRO A 232 -27.68 -13.56 9.06
C PRO A 232 -28.77 -12.69 8.42
N ASN A 233 -28.61 -11.37 8.47
CA ASN A 233 -29.58 -10.42 7.97
C ASN A 233 -28.90 -9.30 7.12
N TYR A 234 -29.68 -8.69 6.24
CA TYR A 234 -29.31 -7.49 5.50
C TYR A 234 -30.55 -6.64 5.23
N VAL A 235 -30.36 -5.37 4.90
CA VAL A 235 -31.46 -4.46 4.56
C VAL A 235 -31.64 -4.43 3.05
N THR A 236 -32.90 -4.37 2.61
CA THR A 236 -33.32 -4.07 1.24
C THR A 236 -34.52 -3.14 1.28
N GLN A 237 -34.91 -2.55 0.15
CA GLN A 237 -36.14 -1.78 0.04
C GLN A 237 -37.26 -2.64 -0.56
N ASN A 238 -38.48 -2.49 -0.02
CA ASN A 238 -39.66 -3.06 -0.62
C ASN A 238 -40.13 -2.24 -1.84
N SER A 239 -41.20 -2.66 -2.49
CA SER A 239 -41.78 -1.96 -3.64
C SER A 239 -42.35 -0.56 -3.33
N ALA A 240 -42.58 -0.23 -2.06
CA ALA A 240 -42.99 1.08 -1.60
C ALA A 240 -41.81 2.01 -1.26
N GLY A 241 -40.57 1.49 -1.30
CA GLY A 241 -39.36 2.24 -0.93
C GLY A 241 -39.00 2.17 0.54
N ASP A 242 -39.77 1.39 1.36
CA ASP A 242 -39.47 1.24 2.79
C ASP A 242 -38.34 0.21 3.00
N ASP A 243 -37.52 0.48 4.01
CA ASP A 243 -36.48 -0.46 4.42
C ASP A 243 -37.05 -1.71 5.09
N VAL A 244 -36.59 -2.85 4.62
CA VAL A 244 -37.01 -4.16 5.17
C VAL A 244 -35.77 -4.96 5.57
N LEU A 245 -35.78 -5.47 6.81
CA LEU A 245 -34.79 -6.42 7.27
C LEU A 245 -35.12 -7.81 6.70
N VAL A 246 -34.21 -8.35 5.89
CA VAL A 246 -34.36 -9.64 5.23
C VAL A 246 -33.40 -10.65 5.82
N THR A 247 -33.92 -11.85 6.15
CA THR A 247 -33.06 -12.98 6.54
C THR A 247 -32.25 -13.46 5.32
N ASN A 248 -30.94 -13.51 5.48
CA ASN A 248 -30.05 -13.98 4.44
C ASN A 248 -30.08 -15.51 4.33
N SER A 249 -30.75 -16.03 3.32
CA SER A 249 -30.83 -17.48 3.05
C SER A 249 -29.47 -18.14 2.82
N LYS A 250 -28.42 -17.33 2.54
CA LYS A 250 -27.05 -17.78 2.36
C LYS A 250 -26.11 -16.95 3.30
N PRO A 251 -26.08 -17.19 4.62
CA PRO A 251 -25.41 -16.32 5.58
C PRO A 251 -23.88 -16.22 5.39
N ARG A 252 -23.27 -17.07 4.58
CA ARG A 252 -21.88 -16.97 4.17
C ARG A 252 -21.64 -16.01 3.00
N VAL A 253 -22.66 -15.56 2.30
CA VAL A 253 -22.56 -14.50 1.31
C VAL A 253 -22.63 -13.17 2.03
N GLN A 254 -21.55 -12.42 1.99
CA GLN A 254 -21.42 -11.10 2.59
C GLN A 254 -22.15 -10.09 1.70
N ARG A 255 -23.47 -9.95 1.93
CA ARG A 255 -24.36 -9.11 1.11
C ARG A 255 -23.92 -7.66 1.11
N ASN A 256 -23.98 -7.02 -0.05
CA ASN A 256 -23.56 -5.65 -0.29
C ASN A 256 -22.04 -5.50 -0.10
N THR A 257 -21.23 -6.28 -0.83
CA THR A 257 -19.78 -6.13 -0.87
C THR A 257 -19.24 -5.94 -2.28
N GLY A 258 -20.04 -6.26 -3.31
CA GLY A 258 -19.66 -6.13 -4.71
C GLY A 258 -19.36 -4.69 -5.13
N TYR A 259 -18.45 -4.52 -6.08
CA TYR A 259 -18.10 -3.24 -6.69
C TYR A 259 -17.49 -3.45 -8.08
N SER A 260 -17.29 -2.37 -8.82
CA SER A 260 -16.58 -2.40 -10.09
C SER A 260 -15.44 -1.39 -10.11
N GLN A 261 -14.45 -1.63 -10.97
CA GLN A 261 -13.32 -0.71 -11.17
C GLN A 261 -12.86 -0.73 -12.61
N THR A 262 -12.60 0.46 -13.15
CA THR A 262 -12.03 0.68 -14.47
C THR A 262 -10.73 1.47 -14.33
N ASN A 263 -9.66 1.01 -15.01
CA ASN A 263 -8.37 1.69 -15.03
C ASN A 263 -7.96 1.92 -16.48
N PHE A 264 -7.42 3.09 -16.75
CA PHE A 264 -6.78 3.45 -18.00
C PHE A 264 -5.40 4.03 -17.73
N MET A 265 -4.43 3.69 -18.60
CA MET A 265 -3.08 4.25 -18.54
C MET A 265 -2.59 4.54 -19.95
N GLN A 266 -2.02 5.72 -20.15
CA GLN A 266 -1.29 6.10 -21.36
C GLN A 266 0.10 6.55 -20.98
N LYS A 267 1.11 5.98 -21.62
CA LYS A 267 2.52 6.41 -21.46
C LYS A 267 3.09 6.84 -22.79
N VAL A 268 3.95 7.84 -22.76
CA VAL A 268 4.75 8.29 -23.88
C VAL A 268 6.19 8.41 -23.42
N LEU A 269 7.09 7.65 -24.06
CA LEU A 269 8.51 7.75 -23.83
C LEU A 269 9.16 8.44 -25.05
N TYR A 270 9.94 9.48 -24.81
CA TYR A 270 10.70 10.19 -25.84
C TYR A 270 12.17 10.29 -25.46
N GLU A 271 13.03 9.64 -26.27
CA GLU A 271 14.48 9.63 -26.11
C GLU A 271 15.14 10.14 -27.41
N PRO A 272 15.29 11.47 -27.55
CA PRO A 272 15.89 12.06 -28.76
C PRO A 272 17.36 11.68 -28.95
N ASN A 273 18.06 11.44 -27.85
CA ASN A 273 19.48 11.04 -27.79
C ASN A 273 19.74 10.26 -26.47
N GLU A 274 20.95 9.80 -26.27
CA GLU A 274 21.38 9.03 -25.09
C GLU A 274 21.42 9.87 -23.79
N ASP A 275 21.46 11.19 -23.90
CA ASP A 275 21.59 12.09 -22.75
C ASP A 275 20.24 12.51 -22.15
N LEU A 276 19.13 12.38 -22.90
CA LEU A 276 17.83 12.89 -22.53
C LEU A 276 16.72 11.83 -22.70
N SER A 277 16.00 11.57 -21.63
CA SER A 277 14.80 10.73 -21.61
C SER A 277 13.63 11.48 -20.97
N ILE A 278 12.47 11.49 -21.63
CA ILE A 278 11.22 12.10 -21.15
C ILE A 278 10.15 11.03 -21.14
N ASP A 279 9.60 10.74 -19.96
CA ASP A 279 8.49 9.80 -19.73
C ASP A 279 7.26 10.61 -19.26
N ILE A 280 6.17 10.57 -20.03
CA ILE A 280 4.90 11.22 -19.69
C ILE A 280 3.87 10.13 -19.46
N GLY A 281 3.15 10.21 -18.34
CA GLY A 281 2.11 9.27 -17.97
C GLY A 281 0.77 9.96 -17.72
N ILE A 282 -0.31 9.30 -18.12
CA ILE A 282 -1.68 9.62 -17.74
C ILE A 282 -2.26 8.34 -17.13
N HIS A 283 -2.72 8.42 -15.90
CA HIS A 283 -3.40 7.33 -15.21
C HIS A 283 -4.79 7.79 -14.81
N PHE A 284 -5.78 6.98 -15.08
CA PHE A 284 -7.15 7.19 -14.68
C PHE A 284 -7.71 5.95 -14.04
N SER A 285 -8.35 6.10 -12.87
CA SER A 285 -9.05 5.05 -12.16
C SER A 285 -10.42 5.54 -11.72
N LYS A 286 -11.45 4.73 -11.96
CA LYS A 286 -12.81 5.00 -11.50
C LYS A 286 -13.42 3.73 -10.92
N THR A 287 -14.02 3.84 -9.73
CA THR A 287 -14.78 2.75 -9.13
C THR A 287 -16.28 3.00 -9.25
N GLY A 288 -17.09 1.95 -9.15
CA GLY A 288 -18.49 2.07 -8.76
C GLY A 288 -18.61 2.40 -7.27
N ASN A 289 -19.82 2.29 -6.73
CA ASN A 289 -20.03 2.36 -5.29
C ASN A 289 -19.33 1.18 -4.61
N ILE A 290 -18.62 1.45 -3.52
CA ILE A 290 -17.93 0.46 -2.71
C ILE A 290 -18.62 0.40 -1.35
N PRO A 291 -19.52 -0.59 -1.12
CA PRO A 291 -20.22 -0.71 0.16
C PRO A 291 -19.23 -0.96 1.30
N ARG A 292 -19.43 -0.23 2.38
CA ARG A 292 -18.60 -0.34 3.57
C ARG A 292 -19.18 -1.40 4.52
N TYR A 293 -18.75 -2.63 4.30
CA TYR A 293 -19.33 -3.80 4.95
C TYR A 293 -19.22 -3.76 6.47
N ASP A 294 -18.11 -3.27 7.03
CA ASP A 294 -17.94 -3.11 8.49
C ASP A 294 -18.99 -2.19 9.14
N ARG A 295 -19.60 -1.29 8.38
CA ARG A 295 -20.70 -0.44 8.85
C ARG A 295 -22.05 -1.11 8.67
N LEU A 296 -22.24 -1.83 7.58
CA LEU A 296 -23.50 -2.51 7.25
C LEU A 296 -23.80 -3.71 8.16
N ILE A 297 -22.81 -4.24 8.89
CA ILE A 297 -23.00 -5.32 9.87
C ILE A 297 -23.28 -4.81 11.29
N ARG A 298 -23.22 -3.50 11.53
CA ARG A 298 -23.50 -2.94 12.85
C ARG A 298 -24.94 -3.11 13.25
N THR A 299 -25.13 -3.49 14.51
CA THR A 299 -26.46 -3.58 15.15
C THR A 299 -26.68 -2.36 16.06
N ASN A 300 -27.93 -2.01 16.26
CA ASN A 300 -28.38 -1.08 17.28
C ASN A 300 -28.74 -1.83 18.57
N GLU A 301 -29.17 -1.12 19.62
CA GLU A 301 -29.56 -1.68 20.93
C GLU A 301 -30.72 -2.67 20.85
N ASN A 302 -31.55 -2.62 19.82
CA ASN A 302 -32.67 -3.52 19.57
C ASN A 302 -32.32 -4.71 18.66
N GLU A 303 -31.04 -5.02 18.51
CA GLU A 303 -30.54 -6.09 17.63
C GLU A 303 -30.87 -5.93 16.13
N GLY A 304 -31.42 -4.79 15.72
CA GLY A 304 -31.64 -4.40 14.33
C GLY A 304 -30.34 -3.86 13.69
N LEU A 305 -30.29 -3.82 12.36
CA LEU A 305 -29.15 -3.19 11.65
C LEU A 305 -29.25 -1.66 11.77
N TYR A 306 -28.09 -1.02 12.02
CA TYR A 306 -28.01 0.42 12.23
C TYR A 306 -28.12 1.21 10.92
N TYR A 307 -27.53 0.70 9.81
CA TYR A 307 -27.52 1.33 8.51
C TYR A 307 -28.27 0.52 7.47
N SER A 308 -29.08 1.18 6.65
CA SER A 308 -29.62 0.63 5.40
C SER A 308 -28.61 0.71 4.29
N GLU A 309 -27.90 1.84 4.21
CA GLU A 309 -26.87 2.11 3.21
C GLU A 309 -25.65 2.74 3.84
N TRP A 310 -24.50 2.27 3.45
CA TRP A 310 -23.24 2.91 3.75
C TRP A 310 -22.22 2.51 2.67
N TYR A 311 -21.78 3.43 1.84
CA TYR A 311 -20.83 3.17 0.77
C TYR A 311 -19.93 4.38 0.48
N TYR A 312 -18.77 4.11 -0.07
CA TYR A 312 -17.90 5.06 -0.71
C TYR A 312 -18.17 5.07 -2.22
N GLY A 313 -17.92 6.16 -2.88
CA GLY A 313 -17.87 6.21 -4.33
C GLY A 313 -19.08 6.83 -5.01
N PRO A 314 -18.95 7.02 -6.32
CA PRO A 314 -17.78 6.67 -7.11
C PRO A 314 -16.51 7.33 -6.59
N GLN A 315 -15.37 6.61 -6.65
CA GLN A 315 -14.07 7.20 -6.41
C GLN A 315 -13.37 7.38 -7.75
N GLU A 316 -12.80 8.55 -7.98
CA GLU A 316 -12.07 8.86 -9.20
C GLU A 316 -10.67 9.37 -8.88
N TRP A 317 -9.70 8.93 -9.65
CA TRP A 317 -8.32 9.39 -9.58
C TRP A 317 -7.76 9.58 -10.98
N LEU A 318 -7.30 10.79 -11.26
CA LEU A 318 -6.54 11.16 -12.44
C LEU A 318 -5.15 11.57 -11.98
N LEU A 319 -4.12 11.00 -12.59
CA LEU A 319 -2.73 11.45 -12.46
C LEU A 319 -2.19 11.74 -13.86
N ILE A 320 -1.65 12.93 -14.03
CA ILE A 320 -0.82 13.32 -15.18
C ILE A 320 0.56 13.59 -14.60
N ASN A 321 1.57 12.85 -15.05
CA ASN A 321 2.93 13.02 -14.58
C ASN A 321 3.92 13.07 -15.74
N SER A 322 5.02 13.80 -15.54
CA SER A 322 6.16 13.80 -16.43
C SER A 322 7.44 13.62 -15.63
N GLN A 323 8.34 12.82 -16.16
CA GLN A 323 9.69 12.66 -15.62
C GLN A 323 10.70 12.89 -16.74
N LEU A 324 11.55 13.88 -16.55
CA LEU A 324 12.70 14.15 -17.41
C LEU A 324 13.95 13.64 -16.71
N THR A 325 14.72 12.80 -17.39
CA THR A 325 16.05 12.37 -16.95
C THR A 325 17.08 12.94 -17.91
N TYR A 326 18.08 13.65 -17.37
CA TYR A 326 19.14 14.26 -18.15
C TYR A 326 20.52 13.84 -17.61
N ILE A 327 21.35 13.30 -18.48
CA ILE A 327 22.71 12.81 -18.19
C ILE A 327 23.69 13.61 -19.03
N PRO A 328 24.17 14.76 -18.54
CA PRO A 328 25.08 15.63 -19.29
C PRO A 328 26.48 14.97 -19.45
N LYS A 329 27.17 15.28 -20.53
CA LYS A 329 28.52 14.76 -20.76
C LYS A 329 29.53 15.24 -19.72
N GLU A 330 29.41 16.49 -19.27
CA GLU A 330 30.24 17.06 -18.20
C GLU A 330 29.50 18.18 -17.46
N THR A 331 29.34 18.06 -16.13
CA THR A 331 28.96 19.18 -15.27
C THR A 331 29.71 19.11 -13.93
N LYS A 332 29.83 20.29 -13.25
CA LYS A 332 30.45 20.36 -11.93
C LYS A 332 29.51 19.93 -10.80
N PHE A 333 28.19 20.10 -10.99
CA PHE A 333 27.22 19.97 -9.91
C PHE A 333 26.52 18.62 -9.89
N TYR A 334 26.23 18.00 -11.03
CA TYR A 334 25.55 16.72 -11.15
C TYR A 334 26.03 15.92 -12.35
N ASP A 335 25.85 14.61 -12.29
CA ASP A 335 26.11 13.67 -13.40
C ASP A 335 24.78 13.12 -13.94
N GLU A 336 23.71 13.16 -13.15
CA GLU A 336 22.35 12.82 -13.55
C GLU A 336 21.39 13.76 -12.85
N LEU A 337 20.42 14.27 -13.59
CA LEU A 337 19.30 15.10 -13.12
C LEU A 337 18.00 14.38 -13.43
N LYS A 338 17.12 14.31 -12.44
CA LYS A 338 15.72 13.94 -12.62
C LYS A 338 14.82 15.10 -12.24
N PHE A 339 13.98 15.53 -13.16
CA PHE A 339 12.92 16.51 -12.91
C PHE A 339 11.58 15.81 -13.08
N GLY A 340 10.77 15.81 -12.04
CA GLY A 340 9.42 15.28 -12.03
C GLY A 340 8.41 16.37 -11.79
N SER A 341 7.33 16.39 -12.57
CA SER A 341 6.15 17.20 -12.29
C SER A 341 4.89 16.36 -12.40
N SER A 342 3.90 16.67 -11.57
CA SER A 342 2.62 15.97 -11.65
C SER A 342 1.46 16.84 -11.23
N PHE A 343 0.30 16.53 -11.81
CA PHE A 343 -1.01 16.99 -11.38
C PHE A 343 -1.88 15.77 -11.09
N GLN A 344 -2.56 15.78 -9.94
CA GLN A 344 -3.55 14.78 -9.59
C GLN A 344 -4.88 15.45 -9.28
N ARG A 345 -5.97 14.82 -9.74
CA ARG A 345 -7.32 15.08 -9.25
C ARG A 345 -7.84 13.81 -8.60
N PHE A 346 -8.27 13.93 -7.36
CA PHE A 346 -8.81 12.82 -6.57
C PHE A 346 -10.18 13.21 -6.05
N SER A 347 -11.18 12.38 -6.30
CA SER A 347 -12.53 12.55 -5.77
C SER A 347 -12.95 11.30 -5.01
N GLU A 348 -13.50 11.48 -3.82
CA GLU A 348 -14.17 10.43 -3.05
C GLU A 348 -15.47 10.96 -2.45
N SER A 349 -16.44 10.06 -2.27
CA SER A 349 -17.66 10.39 -1.53
C SER A 349 -17.96 9.38 -0.44
N ARG A 350 -18.74 9.81 0.56
CA ARG A 350 -19.29 8.98 1.65
C ARG A 350 -20.77 9.19 1.71
N ASN A 351 -21.48 8.09 1.53
CA ASN A 351 -22.92 8.06 1.47
C ASN A 351 -23.44 7.13 2.56
N SER A 352 -24.32 7.63 3.44
CA SER A 352 -24.86 6.84 4.54
C SER A 352 -26.30 7.19 4.84
N ARG A 353 -27.11 6.17 5.13
CA ARG A 353 -28.50 6.29 5.53
C ARG A 353 -28.79 5.28 6.64
N ARG A 354 -29.34 5.76 7.75
CA ARG A 354 -29.77 4.90 8.87
C ARG A 354 -30.97 4.05 8.47
N PHE A 355 -31.20 2.96 9.17
CA PHE A 355 -32.38 2.10 8.95
C PHE A 355 -33.66 2.89 9.19
N SER A 356 -34.61 2.80 8.26
CA SER A 356 -35.87 3.54 8.22
C SER A 356 -35.76 5.07 8.17
N ASP A 357 -34.58 5.63 7.90
CA ASP A 357 -34.38 7.06 7.63
C ASP A 357 -34.68 7.35 6.15
N SER A 358 -35.41 8.42 5.89
CA SER A 358 -35.70 8.88 4.51
C SER A 358 -34.58 9.72 3.92
N PHE A 359 -33.53 10.04 4.70
CA PHE A 359 -32.49 10.97 4.29
C PHE A 359 -31.13 10.29 4.10
N LEU A 360 -30.67 10.24 2.84
CA LEU A 360 -29.33 9.83 2.49
C LEU A 360 -28.37 11.01 2.64
N LYS A 361 -27.42 10.92 3.57
CA LYS A 361 -26.35 11.91 3.75
C LYS A 361 -25.21 11.62 2.79
N SER A 362 -24.89 12.54 1.93
CA SER A 362 -23.78 12.47 0.96
C SER A 362 -22.75 13.55 1.28
N ARG A 363 -21.49 13.13 1.44
CA ARG A 363 -20.34 14.02 1.62
C ARG A 363 -19.30 13.67 0.59
N GLU A 364 -18.86 14.65 -0.16
CA GLU A 364 -17.95 14.52 -1.30
C GLU A 364 -16.74 15.44 -1.12
N GLU A 365 -15.57 14.90 -1.37
CA GLU A 365 -14.30 15.60 -1.33
C GLU A 365 -13.60 15.52 -2.67
N GLU A 366 -13.19 16.67 -3.20
CA GLU A 366 -12.36 16.81 -4.38
C GLU A 366 -11.01 17.42 -4.00
N LEU A 367 -9.93 16.85 -4.52
CA LEU A 367 -8.58 17.34 -4.29
C LEU A 367 -7.87 17.58 -5.61
N ASP A 368 -7.31 18.76 -5.77
CA ASP A 368 -6.32 19.08 -6.79
C ASP A 368 -4.94 19.14 -6.14
N ILE A 369 -4.02 18.31 -6.67
CA ILE A 369 -2.68 18.16 -6.11
C ILE A 369 -1.66 18.41 -7.20
N PHE A 370 -0.77 19.37 -6.95
CA PHE A 370 0.36 19.65 -7.81
C PHE A 370 1.66 19.29 -7.10
N SER A 371 2.58 18.61 -7.79
CA SER A 371 3.90 18.30 -7.20
C SER A 371 5.05 18.52 -8.18
N LEU A 372 6.18 18.95 -7.63
CA LEU A 372 7.46 19.11 -8.30
C LEU A 372 8.54 18.40 -7.51
N ASN A 373 9.37 17.61 -8.19
CA ASN A 373 10.55 16.97 -7.66
C ASN A 373 11.76 17.32 -8.53
N LEU A 374 12.86 17.70 -7.89
CA LEU A 374 14.12 17.97 -8.56
C LEU A 374 15.22 17.23 -7.82
N ASP A 375 15.73 16.18 -8.40
CA ASP A 375 16.68 15.26 -7.81
C ASP A 375 17.98 15.22 -8.62
N PHE A 376 19.12 15.36 -7.92
CA PHE A 376 20.46 15.38 -8.50
C PHE A 376 21.30 14.25 -7.95
N PHE A 377 22.06 13.62 -8.81
CA PHE A 377 23.09 12.67 -8.47
C PHE A 377 24.47 13.19 -8.90
N LYS A 378 25.45 13.10 -8.02
CA LYS A 378 26.86 13.45 -8.31
C LYS A 378 27.79 12.38 -7.78
N LYS A 379 28.60 11.82 -8.66
CA LYS A 379 29.74 10.98 -8.30
C LYS A 379 30.90 11.90 -7.87
N ILE A 380 31.28 11.86 -6.60
CA ILE A 380 32.39 12.68 -6.07
C ILE A 380 33.71 11.99 -6.32
N SER A 381 33.75 10.67 -6.17
CA SER A 381 34.89 9.81 -6.43
C SER A 381 34.44 8.41 -6.87
N GLU A 382 35.36 7.51 -7.17
CA GLU A 382 35.04 6.10 -7.45
C GLU A 382 34.27 5.42 -6.31
N ASN A 383 34.48 5.87 -5.07
CA ASN A 383 33.92 5.27 -3.89
C ASN A 383 32.79 6.10 -3.25
N SER A 384 32.54 7.32 -3.72
CA SER A 384 31.65 8.26 -3.05
C SER A 384 30.71 8.93 -4.02
N ASN A 385 29.45 9.05 -3.64
CA ASN A 385 28.46 9.85 -4.35
C ASN A 385 27.56 10.62 -3.37
N ILE A 386 26.91 11.63 -3.90
CA ILE A 386 25.91 12.45 -3.20
C ILE A 386 24.65 12.52 -4.04
N THR A 387 23.51 12.42 -3.40
CA THR A 387 22.21 12.74 -3.98
C THR A 387 21.60 13.87 -3.18
N TYR A 388 21.01 14.84 -3.84
CA TYR A 388 20.37 15.97 -3.19
C TYR A 388 19.20 16.45 -4.04
N GLY A 389 18.24 17.08 -3.41
CA GLY A 389 17.06 17.49 -4.15
C GLY A 389 16.09 18.33 -3.35
N LEU A 390 15.05 18.74 -4.08
CA LEU A 390 13.94 19.55 -3.62
C LEU A 390 12.62 18.87 -4.00
N GLU A 391 11.66 18.89 -3.10
CA GLU A 391 10.29 18.43 -3.31
C GLU A 391 9.31 19.52 -2.90
N MET A 392 8.33 19.80 -3.73
CA MET A 392 7.23 20.72 -3.45
C MET A 392 5.91 20.03 -3.75
N ILE A 393 4.95 20.11 -2.84
CA ILE A 393 3.61 19.55 -3.01
C ILE A 393 2.59 20.59 -2.53
N GLU A 394 1.60 20.87 -3.37
CA GLU A 394 0.45 21.73 -3.06
C GLU A 394 -0.83 20.91 -3.20
N ASN A 395 -1.68 20.91 -2.15
CA ASN A 395 -2.99 20.30 -2.15
C ASN A 395 -4.05 21.38 -1.92
N LYS A 396 -5.12 21.34 -2.71
CA LYS A 396 -6.35 22.12 -2.51
C LYS A 396 -7.52 21.18 -2.38
N ILE A 397 -8.43 21.48 -1.45
CA ILE A 397 -9.56 20.64 -1.11
C ILE A 397 -10.84 21.42 -1.34
N GLY A 398 -11.75 20.86 -2.15
CA GLY A 398 -13.16 21.20 -2.21
C GLY A 398 -13.95 20.17 -1.40
N SER A 399 -14.89 20.61 -0.57
CA SER A 399 -15.71 19.73 0.26
C SER A 399 -17.17 20.15 0.17
N PHE A 400 -18.04 19.18 -0.18
CA PHE A 400 -19.46 19.39 -0.40
C PHE A 400 -20.26 18.39 0.41
N ALA A 401 -21.42 18.80 0.94
CA ALA A 401 -22.29 17.90 1.67
C ALA A 401 -23.76 18.23 1.51
N LYS A 402 -24.58 17.19 1.34
CA LYS A 402 -26.02 17.32 1.21
C LYS A 402 -26.74 16.11 1.83
N SER A 403 -27.94 16.37 2.28
CA SER A 403 -28.93 15.37 2.67
C SER A 403 -29.96 15.26 1.55
N ILE A 404 -30.19 14.05 1.05
CA ILE A 404 -31.08 13.76 -0.08
C ILE A 404 -32.26 12.98 0.46
N ASN A 405 -33.47 13.50 0.33
CA ASN A 405 -34.68 12.73 0.63
C ASN A 405 -34.88 11.68 -0.49
N ILE A 406 -34.84 10.40 -0.14
CA ILE A 406 -34.93 9.29 -1.11
C ILE A 406 -36.31 9.17 -1.79
N SER A 407 -37.36 9.81 -1.22
CA SER A 407 -38.74 9.72 -1.75
C SER A 407 -39.01 10.73 -2.87
N ASP A 408 -38.49 11.96 -2.76
CA ASP A 408 -38.75 13.05 -3.69
C ASP A 408 -37.47 13.65 -4.32
N LEU A 409 -36.30 13.13 -3.92
CA LEU A 409 -34.95 13.57 -4.37
C LEU A 409 -34.64 15.04 -4.01
N SER A 410 -35.38 15.64 -3.07
CA SER A 410 -35.05 16.98 -2.57
C SER A 410 -33.72 16.98 -1.81
N GLU A 411 -32.96 18.04 -1.98
CA GLU A 411 -31.63 18.18 -1.39
C GLU A 411 -31.59 19.34 -0.42
N THR A 412 -30.95 19.14 0.72
CA THR A 412 -30.66 20.18 1.73
C THR A 412 -29.17 20.15 2.09
N PRO A 413 -28.50 21.31 2.16
CA PRO A 413 -27.11 21.37 2.63
C PRO A 413 -26.96 20.85 4.06
N ILE A 414 -25.87 20.15 4.32
CA ILE A 414 -25.45 19.69 5.67
C ILE A 414 -23.97 20.01 5.88
N SER A 415 -23.50 19.83 7.11
CA SER A 415 -22.09 20.00 7.45
C SER A 415 -21.20 19.10 6.63
N THR A 416 -20.15 19.69 6.05
CA THR A 416 -19.08 18.97 5.35
C THR A 416 -18.22 18.18 6.35
N ARG A 417 -17.52 17.17 5.86
CA ARG A 417 -16.56 16.41 6.69
C ARG A 417 -15.28 17.17 6.96
N TYR A 418 -14.80 17.87 5.95
CA TYR A 418 -13.64 18.76 6.03
C TYR A 418 -14.09 20.17 5.68
N PRO A 419 -13.43 21.19 6.23
CA PRO A 419 -13.69 22.56 5.80
C PRO A 419 -13.36 22.74 4.32
N ASP A 420 -14.28 23.35 3.60
CA ASP A 420 -14.09 23.69 2.18
C ASP A 420 -12.93 24.68 1.99
N ASN A 421 -12.31 24.70 0.81
CA ASN A 421 -11.17 25.55 0.46
C ASN A 421 -9.93 25.38 1.38
N SER A 422 -9.82 24.25 2.07
CA SER A 422 -8.62 23.93 2.85
C SER A 422 -7.44 23.61 1.93
N SER A 423 -6.22 23.91 2.42
CA SER A 423 -4.98 23.61 1.69
C SER A 423 -3.89 23.04 2.58
N LEU A 424 -3.05 22.18 1.98
CA LEU A 424 -1.85 21.65 2.61
C LEU A 424 -0.68 21.76 1.62
N ASN A 425 0.31 22.57 1.99
CA ASN A 425 1.50 22.82 1.19
C ASN A 425 2.73 22.27 1.91
N SER A 426 3.63 21.64 1.18
CA SER A 426 4.88 21.13 1.74
C SER A 426 6.07 21.45 0.83
N LEU A 427 7.21 21.78 1.48
CA LEU A 427 8.51 21.97 0.84
C LEU A 427 9.53 21.13 1.58
N GLY A 428 10.35 20.37 0.84
CA GLY A 428 11.40 19.54 1.39
C GLY A 428 12.72 19.73 0.68
N LEU A 429 13.82 19.85 1.44
CA LEU A 429 15.19 19.86 0.93
C LEU A 429 15.95 18.70 1.57
N TYR A 430 16.67 17.92 0.78
CA TYR A 430 17.42 16.79 1.31
C TYR A 430 18.80 16.66 0.68
N VAL A 431 19.69 16.05 1.45
CA VAL A 431 21.02 15.62 0.99
C VAL A 431 21.26 14.23 1.56
N ASN A 432 21.77 13.35 0.72
CA ASN A 432 22.16 11.99 1.09
C ASN A 432 23.52 11.66 0.51
N TYR A 433 24.46 11.30 1.37
CA TYR A 433 25.84 10.96 1.04
C TYR A 433 26.07 9.46 1.20
N LYS A 434 26.71 8.85 0.23
CA LYS A 434 27.10 7.44 0.26
C LYS A 434 28.58 7.31 -0.07
N THR A 435 29.29 6.50 0.70
CA THR A 435 30.70 6.21 0.44
C THR A 435 31.06 4.78 0.83
N LYS A 436 32.00 4.22 0.14
CA LYS A 436 32.69 2.99 0.48
C LYS A 436 33.87 3.33 1.40
N ILE A 437 33.76 3.04 2.71
CA ILE A 437 34.79 3.41 3.70
C ILE A 437 36.00 2.50 3.60
N ILE A 438 35.77 1.21 3.50
CA ILE A 438 36.77 0.15 3.28
C ILE A 438 36.22 -0.82 2.23
N GLU A 439 37.00 -1.79 1.77
CA GLU A 439 36.69 -2.57 0.59
C GLU A 439 35.26 -3.16 0.55
N ASP A 440 34.72 -3.53 1.68
CA ASP A 440 33.41 -4.21 1.78
C ASP A 440 32.38 -3.45 2.61
N VAL A 441 32.68 -2.23 3.07
CA VAL A 441 31.77 -1.46 3.95
C VAL A 441 31.30 -0.19 3.27
N PHE A 442 29.99 -0.10 3.07
CA PHE A 442 29.31 1.06 2.54
C PHE A 442 28.66 1.83 3.69
N PHE A 443 28.97 3.10 3.78
CA PHE A 443 28.36 4.05 4.69
C PHE A 443 27.38 4.93 3.92
N GLN A 444 26.22 5.17 4.49
CA GLN A 444 25.23 6.10 3.96
C GLN A 444 24.74 6.99 5.08
N SER A 445 24.67 8.30 4.84
CA SER A 445 24.07 9.25 5.76
C SER A 445 23.27 10.29 5.01
N GLY A 446 22.20 10.77 5.60
CA GLY A 446 21.37 11.77 4.96
C GLY A 446 20.65 12.64 5.96
N VAL A 447 20.30 13.85 5.52
CA VAL A 447 19.52 14.81 6.26
C VAL A 447 18.46 15.43 5.38
N ARG A 448 17.34 15.80 5.98
CA ARG A 448 16.25 16.52 5.31
C ARG A 448 15.67 17.57 6.25
N TYR A 449 15.37 18.72 5.71
CA TYR A 449 14.47 19.69 6.29
C TYR A 449 13.17 19.72 5.49
N SER A 450 12.05 19.71 6.18
CA SER A 450 10.71 19.83 5.57
C SER A 450 9.94 20.92 6.30
N SER A 451 9.22 21.74 5.53
CA SER A 451 8.25 22.71 6.01
C SER A 451 6.86 22.36 5.49
N THR A 452 5.85 22.39 6.32
CA THR A 452 4.45 22.19 5.94
C THR A 452 3.59 23.33 6.44
N VAL A 453 2.70 23.81 5.60
CA VAL A 453 1.72 24.87 5.92
C VAL A 453 0.33 24.33 5.59
N LEU A 454 -0.49 24.19 6.62
CA LEU A 454 -1.88 23.77 6.53
C LEU A 454 -2.76 24.99 6.82
N LYS A 455 -3.75 25.26 5.96
CA LYS A 455 -4.74 26.31 6.15
C LYS A 455 -6.13 25.72 6.03
N SER A 456 -7.02 26.11 6.93
CA SER A 456 -8.40 25.61 6.97
C SER A 456 -9.32 26.71 7.48
N ASP A 457 -10.46 26.89 6.81
CA ASP A 457 -11.52 27.82 7.18
C ASP A 457 -12.75 27.04 7.66
N LEU A 458 -13.02 27.13 8.96
CA LEU A 458 -14.10 26.42 9.65
C LEU A 458 -15.40 27.22 9.72
N SER A 459 -15.46 28.42 9.14
CA SER A 459 -16.61 29.32 9.24
C SER A 459 -17.93 28.66 8.76
N GLN A 460 -17.87 27.86 7.69
CA GLN A 460 -19.05 27.13 7.21
C GLN A 460 -19.47 25.98 8.14
N ASN A 461 -18.51 25.29 8.78
CA ASN A 461 -18.82 24.25 9.75
C ASN A 461 -19.40 24.85 11.02
N ASN A 462 -19.00 26.08 11.39
CA ASN A 462 -19.52 26.81 12.55
C ASN A 462 -20.99 27.22 12.41
N ILE A 463 -21.56 27.23 11.21
CA ILE A 463 -23.01 27.39 11.02
C ILE A 463 -23.77 26.22 11.67
N TYR A 464 -23.18 25.04 11.70
CA TYR A 464 -23.76 23.82 12.30
C TYR A 464 -23.26 23.54 13.71
N TYR A 465 -21.99 23.91 13.99
CA TYR A 465 -21.32 23.59 15.25
C TYR A 465 -20.45 24.78 15.68
N ASP A 466 -20.60 25.24 16.92
CA ASP A 466 -19.81 26.34 17.45
C ASP A 466 -18.45 25.84 17.98
N PHE A 467 -17.44 25.76 17.08
CA PHE A 467 -16.09 25.31 17.45
C PHE A 467 -15.20 26.41 18.06
N MET A 468 -15.69 27.65 18.19
CA MET A 468 -14.98 28.79 18.78
C MET A 468 -13.74 29.27 18.01
N TYR A 469 -13.46 28.74 16.84
CA TYR A 469 -12.39 29.21 15.94
C TYR A 469 -12.85 29.10 14.47
N GLU A 470 -12.54 30.10 13.70
CA GLU A 470 -12.95 30.20 12.28
C GLU A 470 -11.81 29.78 11.36
N ASN A 471 -10.66 30.43 11.48
CA ASN A 471 -9.51 30.21 10.63
C ASN A 471 -8.37 29.54 11.40
N THR A 472 -7.84 28.47 10.85
CA THR A 472 -6.70 27.77 11.43
C THR A 472 -5.55 27.73 10.43
N THR A 473 -4.38 28.19 10.85
CA THR A 473 -3.12 27.99 10.11
C THR A 473 -2.15 27.26 11.01
N LEU A 474 -1.68 26.10 10.53
CA LEU A 474 -0.67 25.30 11.24
C LEU A 474 0.60 25.26 10.39
N GLU A 475 1.68 25.83 10.94
CA GLU A 475 3.00 25.80 10.31
C GLU A 475 3.92 24.86 11.08
N ASN A 476 4.49 23.89 10.39
CA ASN A 476 5.38 22.90 10.99
C ASN A 476 6.69 22.80 10.23
N GLY A 477 7.79 22.77 10.98
CA GLY A 477 9.12 22.45 10.48
C GLY A 477 9.63 21.15 11.09
N ALA A 478 10.26 20.31 10.25
CA ALA A 478 10.88 19.09 10.74
C ALA A 478 12.26 18.88 10.12
N PHE A 479 13.23 18.63 10.99
CA PHE A 479 14.56 18.16 10.60
C PHE A 479 14.67 16.69 10.95
N VAL A 480 15.09 15.87 9.99
CA VAL A 480 15.31 14.44 10.16
C VAL A 480 16.62 14.00 9.54
N GLY A 481 17.19 12.94 10.07
CA GLY A 481 18.43 12.40 9.58
C GLY A 481 18.51 10.88 9.76
N GLY A 482 19.50 10.30 9.11
CA GLY A 482 19.75 8.87 9.23
C GLY A 482 21.20 8.52 8.88
N ILE A 483 21.67 7.43 9.49
CA ILE A 483 22.99 6.86 9.27
C ILE A 483 22.81 5.35 9.10
N GLY A 484 23.47 4.80 8.09
CA GLY A 484 23.42 3.37 7.82
C GLY A 484 24.76 2.82 7.38
N LEU A 485 24.97 1.56 7.71
CA LEU A 485 26.14 0.77 7.31
C LEU A 485 25.67 -0.51 6.62
N SER A 486 26.27 -0.83 5.49
CA SER A 486 26.13 -2.12 4.83
C SER A 486 27.49 -2.76 4.68
N TRP A 487 27.74 -3.87 5.38
CA TRP A 487 28.98 -4.62 5.30
C TRP A 487 28.78 -5.85 4.41
N VAL A 488 29.23 -5.73 3.17
CA VAL A 488 29.15 -6.76 2.12
C VAL A 488 30.41 -7.63 2.18
N ARG A 489 30.53 -8.46 3.22
CA ARG A 489 31.73 -9.27 3.47
C ARG A 489 32.14 -10.13 2.28
N ASN A 490 31.19 -10.60 1.50
CA ASN A 490 31.36 -11.32 0.24
C ASN A 490 30.02 -11.47 -0.48
N ILE A 491 29.96 -12.17 -1.62
CA ILE A 491 28.72 -12.44 -2.35
C ILE A 491 27.68 -13.29 -1.60
N TYR A 492 28.04 -13.85 -0.46
CA TYR A 492 27.17 -14.73 0.35
C TYR A 492 26.67 -14.07 1.62
N ASN A 493 27.37 -13.04 2.13
CA ASN A 493 27.09 -12.49 3.47
C ASN A 493 27.05 -10.96 3.40
N ASN A 494 25.94 -10.41 3.83
CA ASN A 494 25.74 -8.98 3.98
C ASN A 494 25.12 -8.68 5.35
N TRP A 495 25.70 -7.73 6.09
CA TRP A 495 25.17 -7.20 7.33
C TRP A 495 24.73 -5.76 7.14
N LYS A 496 23.61 -5.38 7.76
CA LYS A 496 23.03 -4.05 7.65
C LYS A 496 22.76 -3.50 9.05
N PHE A 497 23.08 -2.24 9.23
CA PHE A 497 22.78 -1.49 10.43
C PHE A 497 22.27 -0.11 10.04
N ASN A 498 21.19 0.35 10.68
CA ASN A 498 20.58 1.64 10.37
C ASN A 498 20.02 2.30 11.63
N ILE A 499 20.32 3.60 11.79
CA ILE A 499 19.70 4.50 12.77
C ILE A 499 19.08 5.64 12.01
N ASN A 500 17.85 6.01 12.36
CA ASN A 500 17.13 7.05 11.66
C ASN A 500 16.14 7.78 12.56
N THR A 501 15.79 8.99 12.16
CA THR A 501 14.65 9.74 12.66
C THR A 501 13.63 9.92 11.55
N ALA A 502 12.36 10.01 11.90
CA ALA A 502 11.29 10.32 10.98
C ALA A 502 10.23 11.20 11.64
N PHE A 503 9.33 11.72 10.82
CA PHE A 503 8.24 12.55 11.30
C PHE A 503 6.99 12.36 10.45
N ARG A 504 5.85 12.78 10.99
CA ARG A 504 4.59 12.96 10.30
C ARG A 504 3.97 14.27 10.73
N SER A 505 3.79 15.17 9.77
CA SER A 505 3.03 16.39 9.97
C SER A 505 1.53 16.10 9.97
N PRO A 506 0.72 16.78 10.81
CA PRO A 506 -0.72 16.71 10.70
C PRO A 506 -1.19 17.12 9.30
N ASN A 507 -2.18 16.42 8.79
CA ASN A 507 -2.90 16.78 7.57
C ASN A 507 -4.32 17.27 7.91
N ILE A 508 -5.15 17.53 6.89
CA ILE A 508 -6.53 18.02 7.09
C ILE A 508 -7.41 16.95 7.78
N ASP A 509 -7.21 15.64 7.48
CA ASP A 509 -7.95 14.57 8.19
C ASP A 509 -7.60 14.53 9.68
N ASP A 510 -6.40 14.91 10.05
CA ASP A 510 -6.01 14.93 11.45
C ASP A 510 -6.53 16.16 12.19
N LEU A 511 -6.34 17.34 11.58
CA LEU A 511 -6.59 18.62 12.26
C LEU A 511 -8.05 19.04 12.22
N ALA A 512 -8.74 18.87 11.08
CA ALA A 512 -9.93 19.66 10.78
C ALA A 512 -11.19 18.83 10.45
N LYS A 513 -11.14 17.49 10.56
CA LYS A 513 -12.32 16.68 10.26
C LYS A 513 -13.39 16.76 11.33
N VAL A 514 -14.65 16.69 10.86
CA VAL A 514 -15.83 16.52 11.71
C VAL A 514 -16.56 15.25 11.28
N PHE A 515 -16.65 14.24 12.16
CA PHE A 515 -17.36 13.00 11.81
C PHE A 515 -17.68 12.14 13.04
N ASP A 516 -18.75 11.34 12.92
CA ASP A 516 -19.09 10.28 13.86
C ASP A 516 -18.13 9.09 13.72
N SER A 517 -17.40 8.77 14.77
CA SER A 517 -16.60 7.54 14.80
C SER A 517 -17.38 6.32 15.21
N GLU A 518 -18.22 6.50 16.21
CA GLU A 518 -19.15 5.57 16.84
C GLU A 518 -20.44 6.34 17.15
N PRO A 519 -21.64 5.70 17.27
CA PRO A 519 -22.83 6.36 17.76
C PRO A 519 -22.58 7.02 19.11
N GLY A 520 -23.07 8.24 19.27
CA GLY A 520 -22.85 9.02 20.49
C GLY A 520 -21.45 9.59 20.68
N SER A 521 -20.59 9.59 19.62
CA SER A 521 -19.24 10.14 19.68
C SER A 521 -18.87 10.85 18.38
N VAL A 522 -18.44 12.10 18.48
CA VAL A 522 -18.02 12.93 17.33
C VAL A 522 -16.59 13.42 17.48
N VAL A 523 -15.83 13.29 16.42
CA VAL A 523 -14.48 13.87 16.35
C VAL A 523 -14.57 15.28 15.81
N VAL A 524 -13.94 16.22 16.51
CA VAL A 524 -13.92 17.65 16.17
C VAL A 524 -12.49 18.11 15.85
N PRO A 525 -12.33 19.27 15.19
CA PRO A 525 -11.03 19.86 14.92
C PRO A 525 -10.21 20.16 16.19
N ASN A 526 -8.87 19.96 16.08
CA ASN A 526 -7.91 20.37 17.10
C ASN A 526 -6.74 21.13 16.47
N PRO A 527 -6.67 22.47 16.59
CA PRO A 527 -5.63 23.29 15.98
C PRO A 527 -4.26 23.18 16.65
N ASP A 528 -4.15 22.57 17.84
CA ASP A 528 -2.93 22.51 18.63
C ASP A 528 -2.03 21.30 18.34
N LEU A 529 -2.33 20.55 17.26
CA LEU A 529 -1.57 19.37 16.88
C LEU A 529 -0.12 19.70 16.49
N LYS A 530 0.80 18.88 16.97
CA LYS A 530 2.23 18.92 16.65
C LYS A 530 2.62 17.69 15.83
N PRO A 531 3.69 17.75 15.01
CA PRO A 531 4.15 16.58 14.27
C PRO A 531 4.47 15.38 15.18
N GLU A 532 4.03 14.20 14.76
CA GLU A 532 4.56 12.94 15.32
C GLU A 532 6.03 12.80 14.94
N ARG A 533 6.82 12.22 15.82
CA ARG A 533 8.25 11.97 15.58
C ARG A 533 8.63 10.55 15.97
N SER A 534 9.61 9.99 15.27
CA SER A 534 10.12 8.66 15.62
C SER A 534 11.64 8.61 15.60
N PHE A 535 12.15 7.68 16.39
CA PHE A 535 13.52 7.21 16.37
C PHE A 535 13.51 5.71 16.07
N GLY A 536 14.25 5.29 15.05
CA GLY A 536 14.33 3.90 14.60
C GLY A 536 15.73 3.34 14.64
N LEU A 537 15.84 2.08 15.06
CA LEU A 537 17.06 1.27 15.02
C LEU A 537 16.74 -0.01 14.27
N GLU A 538 17.60 -0.40 13.32
CA GLU A 538 17.47 -1.65 12.58
C GLU A 538 18.81 -2.33 12.45
N PHE A 539 18.80 -3.65 12.67
CA PHE A 539 19.92 -4.54 12.43
C PHE A 539 19.44 -5.76 11.66
N GLY A 540 20.10 -6.09 10.57
CA GLY A 540 19.68 -7.18 9.71
C GLY A 540 20.81 -7.74 8.87
N GLY A 541 20.47 -8.67 8.01
CA GLY A 541 21.44 -9.27 7.13
C GLY A 541 20.84 -10.25 6.13
N TYR A 542 21.67 -10.60 5.17
CA TYR A 542 21.41 -11.64 4.18
C TYR A 542 22.57 -12.61 4.15
N PHE A 543 22.25 -13.90 4.19
CA PHE A 543 23.24 -14.99 4.21
C PHE A 543 22.85 -16.05 3.20
N ARG A 544 23.83 -16.50 2.42
CA ARG A 544 23.69 -17.64 1.53
C ARG A 544 24.72 -18.70 1.90
N THR A 545 24.28 -19.92 2.08
CA THR A 545 25.16 -21.05 2.30
C THR A 545 25.64 -21.64 0.95
N LYS A 546 26.72 -22.42 1.00
CA LYS A 546 27.19 -23.19 -0.19
C LYS A 546 26.15 -24.19 -0.71
N ASN A 547 25.18 -24.60 0.15
CA ASN A 547 24.11 -25.53 -0.18
C ASN A 547 22.85 -24.81 -0.72
N ASN A 548 22.97 -23.58 -1.23
CA ASN A 548 21.88 -22.81 -1.81
C ASN A 548 20.71 -22.53 -0.85
N ILE A 549 21.00 -22.34 0.42
CA ILE A 549 20.05 -21.83 1.42
C ILE A 549 20.34 -20.34 1.58
N GLU A 550 19.34 -19.52 1.35
CA GLU A 550 19.36 -18.08 1.57
C GLU A 550 18.54 -17.75 2.81
N LEU A 551 19.09 -16.92 3.66
CA LEU A 551 18.46 -16.42 4.87
C LEU A 551 18.49 -14.90 4.81
N ASP A 552 17.35 -14.25 5.00
CA ASP A 552 17.29 -12.83 5.29
C ASP A 552 16.65 -12.62 6.65
N PHE A 553 17.13 -11.66 7.40
CA PHE A 553 16.48 -11.24 8.63
C PHE A 553 16.64 -9.74 8.85
N SER A 554 15.73 -9.17 9.62
CA SER A 554 15.79 -7.81 10.13
C SER A 554 15.15 -7.75 11.51
N SER A 555 15.89 -7.29 12.50
CA SER A 555 15.40 -6.94 13.83
C SER A 555 15.32 -5.42 13.93
N TYR A 556 14.22 -4.89 14.44
CA TYR A 556 13.99 -3.47 14.49
C TYR A 556 13.29 -3.01 15.76
N VAL A 557 13.53 -1.76 16.08
CA VAL A 557 12.87 -1.03 17.16
C VAL A 557 12.48 0.35 16.62
N THR A 558 11.26 0.77 16.91
CA THR A 558 10.75 2.10 16.62
C THR A 558 10.15 2.70 17.87
N TYR A 559 10.72 3.80 18.32
CA TYR A 559 10.17 4.65 19.38
C TYR A 559 9.44 5.82 18.73
N LEU A 560 8.14 5.91 18.96
CA LEU A 560 7.27 6.95 18.45
C LEU A 560 6.84 7.84 19.61
N TYR A 561 6.94 9.14 19.44
CA TYR A 561 6.53 10.13 20.46
C TYR A 561 5.72 11.26 19.83
N ASN A 562 4.92 11.94 20.64
CA ASN A 562 3.86 12.84 20.18
C ASN A 562 2.87 12.13 19.22
N SER A 563 2.60 10.84 19.46
CA SER A 563 1.67 10.08 18.63
C SER A 563 0.26 10.64 18.71
N PHE A 564 -0.44 10.64 17.60
CA PHE A 564 -1.85 11.02 17.57
C PHE A 564 -2.70 9.88 18.13
N ILE A 565 -3.39 10.17 19.20
CA ILE A 565 -4.49 9.34 19.70
C ILE A 565 -5.79 10.14 19.66
N ARG A 566 -6.90 9.43 19.55
CA ARG A 566 -8.22 10.02 19.74
C ARG A 566 -8.60 9.85 21.18
N ASP A 567 -8.95 10.95 21.81
CA ASP A 567 -9.34 10.97 23.22
C ASP A 567 -10.45 12.00 23.43
N ASP A 568 -11.13 11.93 24.57
CA ASP A 568 -12.15 12.88 24.98
C ASP A 568 -11.57 14.30 24.99
N PHE A 569 -12.37 15.23 24.52
CA PHE A 569 -11.94 16.60 24.33
C PHE A 569 -13.03 17.57 24.80
N THR A 570 -12.60 18.69 25.34
CA THR A 570 -13.48 19.77 25.77
C THR A 570 -13.13 21.02 24.96
N LEU A 571 -14.11 21.63 24.32
CA LEU A 571 -13.94 22.89 23.61
C LEU A 571 -13.53 24.01 24.57
N SER A 572 -12.96 25.08 24.07
CA SER A 572 -12.48 26.21 24.88
C SER A 572 -13.57 26.90 25.70
N ASN A 573 -14.84 26.76 25.32
CA ASN A 573 -16.02 27.23 26.06
C ASN A 573 -16.48 26.27 27.16
N GLY A 574 -15.80 25.13 27.38
CA GLY A 574 -16.14 24.13 28.41
C GLY A 574 -17.17 23.09 27.94
N VAL A 575 -17.57 23.09 26.66
CA VAL A 575 -18.52 22.13 26.09
C VAL A 575 -17.82 20.80 25.78
N SER A 576 -18.33 19.68 26.28
CA SER A 576 -17.84 18.31 26.06
C SER A 576 -18.78 17.45 25.24
N GLU A 577 -19.98 17.93 24.91
CA GLU A 577 -20.97 17.22 24.10
C GLU A 577 -21.62 18.18 23.09
N ILE A 578 -21.90 17.71 21.88
CA ILE A 578 -22.65 18.45 20.84
C ILE A 578 -23.69 17.55 20.18
N ILE A 579 -24.73 18.18 19.60
CA ILE A 579 -25.65 17.44 18.72
C ILE A 579 -25.00 17.31 17.34
N TYR A 580 -24.67 16.08 16.97
CA TYR A 580 -24.12 15.75 15.66
C TYR A 580 -25.08 14.83 14.89
N ASP A 581 -25.48 15.24 13.70
CA ASP A 581 -26.40 14.48 12.85
C ASP A 581 -27.72 14.07 13.57
N GLY A 582 -28.18 14.91 14.55
CA GLY A 582 -29.40 14.68 15.32
C GLY A 582 -29.21 13.80 16.56
N GLU A 583 -28.00 13.45 16.95
CA GLU A 583 -27.67 12.63 18.12
C GLU A 583 -26.72 13.38 19.06
N LEU A 584 -27.04 13.38 20.37
CA LEU A 584 -26.12 13.95 21.37
C LEU A 584 -24.86 13.09 21.41
N SER A 585 -23.71 13.72 21.16
CA SER A 585 -22.45 13.04 20.95
C SER A 585 -21.35 13.62 21.84
N GLN A 586 -20.62 12.75 22.52
CA GLN A 586 -19.41 13.09 23.26
C GLN A 586 -18.34 13.61 22.29
N ILE A 587 -17.75 14.74 22.62
CA ILE A 587 -16.69 15.36 21.82
C ILE A 587 -15.37 14.62 22.05
N GLN A 588 -14.75 14.24 20.95
CA GLN A 588 -13.40 13.69 20.90
C GLN A 588 -12.55 14.49 19.91
N ALA A 589 -11.23 14.54 20.13
CA ALA A 589 -10.29 15.11 19.17
C ALA A 589 -9.02 14.26 19.07
N LEU A 590 -8.25 14.43 17.99
CA LEU A 590 -6.89 13.93 17.96
C LEU A 590 -6.00 14.80 18.86
N GLN A 591 -5.13 14.16 19.64
CA GLN A 591 -4.23 14.80 20.60
C GLN A 591 -2.85 14.15 20.52
N ASN A 592 -1.78 14.91 20.86
CA ASN A 592 -0.40 14.42 20.92
C ASN A 592 -0.07 13.93 22.33
N SER A 593 -0.64 12.84 22.78
CA SER A 593 -0.48 12.39 24.17
C SER A 593 0.30 11.09 24.31
N SER A 594 0.49 10.30 23.24
CA SER A 594 1.06 8.95 23.36
C SER A 594 2.54 8.86 22.98
N LYS A 595 3.23 7.96 23.66
CA LYS A 595 4.55 7.44 23.29
C LYS A 595 4.39 5.95 23.05
N SER A 596 4.91 5.46 21.93
CA SER A 596 4.78 4.04 21.58
C SER A 596 6.13 3.41 21.32
N PHE A 597 6.29 2.18 21.74
CA PHE A 597 7.47 1.38 21.52
C PHE A 597 7.07 0.13 20.72
N ILE A 598 7.56 0.05 19.47
CA ILE A 598 7.25 -1.04 18.54
C ILE A 598 8.54 -1.75 18.21
N TYR A 599 8.55 -3.09 18.30
CA TYR A 599 9.72 -3.89 17.97
C TYR A 599 9.32 -5.21 17.33
N GLY A 600 10.25 -5.79 16.59
CA GLY A 600 9.98 -7.05 15.92
C GLY A 600 11.17 -7.64 15.20
N ILE A 601 10.93 -8.85 14.68
CA ILE A 601 11.87 -9.59 13.86
C ILE A 601 11.12 -10.08 12.62
N GLU A 602 11.69 -9.80 11.48
CA GLU A 602 11.29 -10.31 10.16
C GLU A 602 12.38 -11.28 9.70
N PHE A 603 12.00 -12.45 9.24
CA PHE A 603 12.98 -13.37 8.65
C PHE A 603 12.37 -14.16 7.49
N GLY A 604 13.23 -14.46 6.51
CA GLY A 604 12.91 -15.23 5.34
C GLY A 604 13.93 -16.33 5.11
N ILE A 605 13.45 -17.47 4.63
CA ILE A 605 14.27 -18.61 4.23
C ILE A 605 13.91 -18.94 2.78
N ASN A 606 14.92 -19.08 1.93
CA ASN A 606 14.77 -19.53 0.57
C ASN A 606 15.78 -20.66 0.31
N MET A 607 15.28 -21.86 0.01
CA MET A 607 16.10 -23.07 -0.14
C MET A 607 15.86 -23.67 -1.52
N PHE A 608 16.91 -23.79 -2.30
CA PHE A 608 16.90 -24.51 -3.57
C PHE A 608 17.24 -26.00 -3.32
N LEU A 609 16.20 -26.83 -3.23
CA LEU A 609 16.34 -28.26 -2.99
C LEU A 609 17.01 -28.99 -4.15
N ASN A 610 16.67 -28.58 -5.37
CA ASN A 610 17.32 -28.98 -6.63
C ASN A 610 16.96 -27.99 -7.74
N LYS A 611 17.30 -28.29 -9.00
CA LYS A 611 17.04 -27.42 -10.16
C LYS A 611 15.57 -27.07 -10.40
N ASN A 612 14.64 -27.88 -9.88
CA ASN A 612 13.21 -27.73 -10.11
C ASN A 612 12.44 -27.36 -8.85
N PHE A 613 12.94 -27.72 -7.65
CA PHE A 613 12.24 -27.50 -6.40
C PHE A 613 12.89 -26.41 -5.56
N ARG A 614 12.08 -25.44 -5.14
CA ARG A 614 12.42 -24.33 -4.27
C ARG A 614 11.44 -24.28 -3.10
N MET A 615 11.95 -24.10 -1.90
CA MET A 615 11.18 -23.83 -0.69
C MET A 615 11.42 -22.39 -0.27
N LYS A 616 10.34 -21.64 0.01
CA LYS A 616 10.41 -20.27 0.53
C LYS A 616 9.52 -20.13 1.74
N SER A 617 9.99 -19.41 2.75
CA SER A 617 9.19 -19.12 3.95
C SER A 617 9.51 -17.71 4.44
N GLN A 618 8.50 -16.97 4.93
CA GLN A 618 8.64 -15.63 5.47
C GLN A 618 7.81 -15.49 6.73
N HIS A 619 8.38 -14.88 7.76
CA HIS A 619 7.75 -14.74 9.07
C HIS A 619 7.95 -13.34 9.63
N ASN A 620 6.92 -12.83 10.30
CA ASN A 620 6.88 -11.52 10.94
C ASN A 620 6.44 -11.70 12.39
N LEU A 621 7.32 -11.39 13.31
CA LEU A 621 7.08 -11.39 14.75
C LEU A 621 7.12 -9.95 15.22
N ILE A 622 6.01 -9.46 15.81
CA ILE A 622 5.87 -8.06 16.12
C ILE A 622 5.12 -7.85 17.42
N ALA A 623 5.55 -6.86 18.20
CA ALA A 623 4.87 -6.38 19.38
C ALA A 623 4.99 -4.85 19.47
N GLY A 624 4.04 -4.20 20.16
CA GLY A 624 4.07 -2.77 20.38
C GLY A 624 3.18 -2.37 21.55
N TYR A 625 3.67 -1.43 22.35
CA TYR A 625 3.01 -0.94 23.55
C TYR A 625 3.03 0.59 23.58
N GLU A 626 1.93 1.17 24.01
CA GLU A 626 1.86 2.58 24.41
C GLU A 626 2.45 2.72 25.80
N LEU A 627 3.37 3.67 25.95
CA LEU A 627 4.11 3.90 27.19
C LEU A 627 3.39 4.99 28.01
N ASP A 628 2.19 4.68 28.48
CA ASP A 628 1.48 5.51 29.43
C ASP A 628 1.89 5.12 30.86
N ASP A 629 1.32 5.76 31.87
CA ASP A 629 1.67 5.60 33.30
C ASP A 629 1.41 4.19 33.86
N LEU A 630 1.04 3.21 33.04
CA LEU A 630 0.83 1.83 33.41
C LEU A 630 2.13 1.02 33.32
N PRO A 631 2.41 0.13 34.29
CA PRO A 631 3.68 -0.59 34.37
C PRO A 631 3.97 -1.56 33.21
N PHE A 632 2.99 -1.90 32.39
CA PHE A 632 3.15 -2.82 31.25
C PHE A 632 2.67 -2.23 29.91
N GLY A 633 2.25 -0.96 29.88
CA GLY A 633 1.72 -0.29 28.69
C GLY A 633 0.41 -0.92 28.16
N MET A 634 -0.28 -0.23 27.25
CA MET A 634 -1.43 -0.76 26.52
C MET A 634 -0.98 -1.22 25.12
N PRO A 635 -1.61 -2.26 24.54
CA PRO A 635 -1.31 -2.66 23.16
C PRO A 635 -1.55 -1.51 22.18
N VAL A 636 -0.58 -1.24 21.32
CA VAL A 636 -0.74 -0.24 20.24
C VAL A 636 -1.76 -0.75 19.24
N ARG A 637 -2.66 0.12 18.82
CA ARG A 637 -3.63 -0.18 17.78
C ARG A 637 -2.95 -0.52 16.45
N HIS A 638 -3.54 -1.44 15.69
CA HIS A 638 -3.07 -1.88 14.37
C HIS A 638 -1.72 -2.62 14.35
N ILE A 639 -1.26 -3.14 15.50
CA ILE A 639 -0.20 -4.15 15.51
C ILE A 639 -0.78 -5.48 15.03
N PRO A 640 -0.40 -5.99 13.85
CA PRO A 640 -0.91 -7.27 13.38
C PRO A 640 -0.43 -8.42 14.26
N PRO A 641 -1.16 -9.55 14.30
CA PRO A 641 -0.65 -10.77 14.94
C PRO A 641 0.62 -11.25 14.24
N ASN A 642 1.37 -12.16 14.88
CA ASN A 642 2.46 -12.82 14.19
C ASN A 642 1.90 -13.55 12.96
N TYR A 643 2.50 -13.34 11.80
CA TYR A 643 2.03 -13.89 10.52
C TYR A 643 3.18 -14.34 9.63
N GLY A 644 2.86 -15.19 8.69
CA GLY A 644 3.84 -15.67 7.74
C GLY A 644 3.26 -16.61 6.70
N ASN A 645 4.17 -17.10 5.87
CA ASN A 645 3.86 -18.01 4.78
C ASN A 645 4.94 -19.10 4.66
N PHE A 646 4.57 -20.16 3.96
CA PHE A 646 5.45 -21.23 3.53
C PHE A 646 5.07 -21.65 2.13
N HIS A 647 6.04 -21.78 1.24
CA HIS A 647 5.86 -22.13 -0.17
C HIS A 647 6.74 -23.32 -0.54
N LEU A 648 6.18 -24.25 -1.31
CA LEU A 648 6.91 -25.30 -2.01
C LEU A 648 6.63 -25.13 -3.51
N ILE A 649 7.65 -24.69 -4.23
CA ILE A 649 7.56 -24.32 -5.63
C ILE A 649 8.28 -25.37 -6.48
N TYR A 650 7.58 -25.93 -7.46
CA TYR A 650 8.16 -26.72 -8.54
C TYR A 650 8.13 -25.93 -9.83
N ASN A 651 9.23 -25.91 -10.57
CA ASN A 651 9.34 -25.23 -11.86
C ASN A 651 10.23 -26.04 -12.81
N ASN A 652 9.72 -26.36 -13.99
CA ASN A 652 10.49 -27.03 -15.06
C ASN A 652 10.64 -26.17 -16.32
N GLY A 653 10.34 -24.86 -16.24
CA GLY A 653 10.32 -23.93 -17.36
C GLY A 653 8.91 -23.66 -17.89
N ASP A 654 8.25 -24.65 -18.46
CA ASP A 654 6.89 -24.49 -19.02
C ASP A 654 5.80 -24.59 -17.97
N PHE A 655 6.03 -25.38 -16.91
CA PHE A 655 5.06 -25.59 -15.82
C PHE A 655 5.64 -25.18 -14.48
N THR A 656 4.92 -24.30 -13.80
CA THR A 656 5.21 -23.91 -12.42
C THR A 656 4.02 -24.24 -11.54
N ILE A 657 4.26 -24.86 -10.40
CA ILE A 657 3.26 -25.06 -9.34
C ILE A 657 3.83 -24.59 -8.01
N ASP A 658 3.03 -23.84 -7.26
CA ASP A 658 3.34 -23.34 -5.92
C ASP A 658 2.25 -23.84 -4.96
N THR A 659 2.62 -24.69 -4.03
CA THR A 659 1.77 -25.10 -2.92
C THR A 659 2.17 -24.29 -1.72
N TYR A 660 1.24 -23.50 -1.17
CA TYR A 660 1.59 -22.57 -0.12
C TYR A 660 0.55 -22.51 1.00
N LEU A 661 1.06 -22.11 2.15
CA LEU A 661 0.33 -21.94 3.38
C LEU A 661 0.52 -20.51 3.87
N ASN A 662 -0.58 -19.86 4.28
CA ASN A 662 -0.55 -18.60 5.02
C ASN A 662 -1.12 -18.81 6.41
N TYR A 663 -0.56 -18.13 7.42
CA TYR A 663 -1.04 -18.23 8.79
C TYR A 663 -0.99 -16.89 9.53
N ASN A 664 -1.89 -16.76 10.53
CA ASN A 664 -1.86 -15.72 11.56
C ASN A 664 -2.02 -16.35 12.93
N SER A 665 -1.33 -15.80 13.94
CA SER A 665 -1.55 -16.17 15.33
C SER A 665 -2.82 -15.52 15.91
N LYS A 666 -3.29 -16.03 17.06
CA LYS A 666 -4.41 -15.46 17.84
C LYS A 666 -3.99 -14.16 18.51
N ILE A 667 -4.90 -13.16 18.55
CA ILE A 667 -4.83 -12.02 19.48
C ILE A 667 -5.96 -12.19 20.50
N SER A 668 -5.62 -12.35 21.77
CA SER A 668 -6.58 -12.44 22.87
C SER A 668 -7.18 -11.06 23.20
N PHE A 669 -8.29 -11.02 23.94
CA PHE A 669 -8.93 -9.79 24.40
C PHE A 669 -7.93 -8.83 25.08
N ASN A 670 -7.08 -9.33 25.99
CA ASN A 670 -6.11 -8.50 26.70
C ASN A 670 -5.04 -7.88 25.79
N ASN A 671 -4.80 -8.47 24.62
CA ASN A 671 -3.83 -7.99 23.62
C ASN A 671 -4.50 -7.17 22.50
N LEU A 672 -5.81 -6.98 22.52
CA LEU A 672 -6.51 -6.02 21.66
C LEU A 672 -6.35 -4.62 22.23
N ALA A 673 -6.06 -3.62 21.39
CA ALA A 673 -6.12 -2.22 21.77
C ALA A 673 -7.55 -1.85 22.22
N GLU A 674 -7.68 -0.89 23.12
CA GLU A 674 -8.96 -0.47 23.68
C GLU A 674 -9.98 -0.08 22.59
N SER A 675 -9.55 0.70 21.61
CA SER A 675 -10.37 1.11 20.47
C SER A 675 -10.80 -0.05 19.54
N GLU A 676 -10.15 -1.22 19.61
CA GLU A 676 -10.57 -2.44 18.93
C GLU A 676 -11.53 -3.27 19.80
N ARG A 677 -11.34 -3.29 21.13
CA ARG A 677 -12.29 -3.91 22.07
C ARG A 677 -13.68 -3.27 22.01
N ALA A 678 -13.72 -1.97 21.74
CA ALA A 678 -14.98 -1.22 21.56
C ALA A 678 -15.75 -1.58 20.28
N LYS A 679 -15.23 -2.50 19.44
CA LYS A 679 -15.86 -2.94 18.16
C LYS A 679 -16.11 -4.45 18.12
N PRO A 680 -16.88 -5.01 19.05
CA PRO A 680 -17.06 -6.47 19.14
C PRO A 680 -17.63 -7.09 17.86
N TYR A 681 -18.44 -6.36 17.09
CA TYR A 681 -19.02 -6.81 15.81
C TYR A 681 -17.97 -7.13 14.72
N MET A 682 -16.73 -6.70 14.89
CA MET A 682 -15.63 -7.00 13.98
C MET A 682 -14.91 -8.30 14.33
N TYR A 683 -15.11 -8.85 15.52
CA TYR A 683 -14.34 -9.94 16.09
C TYR A 683 -15.18 -11.17 16.39
N ALA A 684 -14.54 -12.30 16.63
CA ALA A 684 -15.18 -13.45 17.26
C ALA A 684 -15.28 -13.22 18.78
N LEU A 685 -16.21 -13.87 19.44
CA LEU A 685 -16.38 -13.81 20.88
C LEU A 685 -15.80 -15.07 21.54
N ASP A 686 -15.08 -14.90 22.63
CA ASP A 686 -14.61 -16.02 23.46
C ASP A 686 -15.73 -16.58 24.36
N GLU A 687 -15.43 -17.60 25.16
CA GLU A 687 -16.38 -18.24 26.07
C GLU A 687 -16.97 -17.27 27.11
N ASN A 688 -16.32 -16.14 27.36
CA ASN A 688 -16.77 -15.10 28.28
C ASN A 688 -17.49 -13.95 27.57
N GLY A 689 -17.68 -14.04 26.23
CA GLY A 689 -18.27 -12.99 25.42
C GLY A 689 -17.31 -11.85 25.06
N ASN A 690 -16.00 -11.98 25.29
CA ASN A 690 -15.02 -10.95 24.96
C ASN A 690 -14.56 -11.05 23.50
N PRO A 691 -14.39 -9.92 22.79
CA PRO A 691 -13.90 -9.94 21.43
C PRO A 691 -12.44 -10.39 21.36
N TYR A 692 -12.10 -11.21 20.37
CA TYR A 692 -10.74 -11.65 20.09
C TYR A 692 -10.56 -11.94 18.58
N SER A 693 -9.31 -11.91 18.11
CA SER A 693 -8.98 -12.32 16.73
C SER A 693 -8.48 -13.77 16.75
N PRO A 694 -9.23 -14.74 16.20
CA PRO A 694 -8.83 -16.14 16.13
C PRO A 694 -7.57 -16.33 15.27
N SER A 695 -6.76 -17.33 15.62
CA SER A 695 -5.71 -17.81 14.71
C SER A 695 -6.33 -18.52 13.51
N TRP A 696 -5.67 -18.42 12.38
CA TRP A 696 -6.09 -19.10 11.17
C TRP A 696 -4.90 -19.53 10.30
N MET A 697 -5.15 -20.53 9.49
CA MET A 697 -4.22 -21.05 8.51
C MET A 697 -4.99 -21.49 7.27
N THR A 698 -4.48 -21.17 6.08
CA THR A 698 -5.03 -21.58 4.79
C THR A 698 -4.02 -22.34 3.98
N PHE A 699 -4.49 -23.39 3.28
CA PHE A 699 -3.73 -24.11 2.27
C PHE A 699 -4.19 -23.68 0.88
N ASN A 700 -3.24 -23.48 0.00
CA ASN A 700 -3.46 -22.93 -1.32
C ASN A 700 -2.56 -23.61 -2.34
N VAL A 701 -3.02 -23.70 -3.58
CA VAL A 701 -2.24 -24.20 -4.71
C VAL A 701 -2.41 -23.25 -5.88
N ARG A 702 -1.30 -22.88 -6.49
CA ARG A 702 -1.26 -22.05 -7.69
C ARG A 702 -0.42 -22.75 -8.76
N SER A 703 -0.88 -22.72 -10.00
CA SER A 703 -0.14 -23.27 -11.12
C SER A 703 -0.16 -22.33 -12.32
N LYS A 704 0.91 -22.35 -13.10
CA LYS A 704 1.04 -21.68 -14.39
C LYS A 704 1.53 -22.70 -15.41
N TYR A 705 0.90 -22.74 -16.56
CA TYR A 705 1.35 -23.51 -17.71
C TYR A 705 1.53 -22.60 -18.93
N SER A 706 2.74 -22.59 -19.49
CA SER A 706 3.10 -21.85 -20.69
C SER A 706 3.00 -22.75 -21.91
N PHE A 707 1.90 -22.65 -22.65
CA PHE A 707 1.71 -23.40 -23.90
C PHE A 707 2.68 -22.97 -25.00
N SER A 708 3.05 -21.69 -24.95
CA SER A 708 4.02 -21.09 -25.85
C SER A 708 4.61 -19.85 -25.18
N LYS A 709 5.53 -19.17 -25.84
CA LYS A 709 6.02 -17.84 -25.39
C LYS A 709 4.88 -16.80 -25.35
N MET A 710 3.81 -17.02 -26.10
CA MET A 710 2.69 -16.08 -26.23
C MET A 710 1.52 -16.41 -25.31
N LEU A 711 1.27 -17.68 -24.98
CA LEU A 711 0.03 -18.11 -24.32
C LEU A 711 0.33 -18.80 -22.99
N ASN A 712 -0.19 -18.23 -21.92
CA ASN A 712 -0.10 -18.77 -20.56
C ASN A 712 -1.48 -18.94 -19.95
N ILE A 713 -1.65 -20.00 -19.17
CA ILE A 713 -2.82 -20.25 -18.34
C ILE A 713 -2.36 -20.35 -16.89
N ASN A 714 -3.06 -19.63 -16.01
CA ASN A 714 -2.89 -19.75 -14.57
C ASN A 714 -4.18 -20.35 -13.97
N PHE A 715 -4.00 -21.28 -13.05
CA PHE A 715 -5.08 -21.84 -12.24
C PHE A 715 -4.66 -21.84 -10.78
N THR A 716 -5.50 -21.26 -9.92
CA THR A 716 -5.24 -21.17 -8.48
C THR A 716 -6.44 -21.67 -7.71
N VAL A 717 -6.21 -22.42 -6.66
CA VAL A 717 -7.19 -22.80 -5.63
C VAL A 717 -6.71 -22.21 -4.32
N GLU A 718 -7.42 -21.21 -3.83
CA GLU A 718 -7.12 -20.59 -2.54
C GLU A 718 -8.06 -21.14 -1.45
N ASN A 719 -7.56 -21.19 -0.22
CA ASN A 719 -8.29 -21.64 0.95
C ASN A 719 -8.96 -23.01 0.75
N ILE A 720 -8.18 -24.01 0.35
CA ILE A 720 -8.67 -25.38 0.04
C ILE A 720 -9.43 -25.99 1.23
N THR A 721 -9.01 -25.68 2.45
CA THR A 721 -9.69 -26.12 3.68
C THR A 721 -10.97 -25.36 3.98
N ASN A 722 -11.34 -24.41 3.15
CA ASN A 722 -12.55 -23.58 3.26
C ASN A 722 -12.72 -22.96 4.65
N LYS A 723 -11.59 -22.44 5.20
CA LYS A 723 -11.53 -21.79 6.51
C LYS A 723 -12.32 -20.50 6.48
N LEU A 724 -13.23 -20.32 7.44
CA LEU A 724 -13.88 -19.03 7.73
C LEU A 724 -12.95 -18.23 8.65
N TYR A 725 -12.40 -17.15 8.14
CA TYR A 725 -11.49 -16.30 8.89
C TYR A 725 -11.64 -14.82 8.48
N ARG A 726 -11.21 -13.96 9.36
CA ARG A 726 -11.15 -12.52 9.13
C ARG A 726 -9.74 -12.05 9.53
N PRO A 727 -8.99 -11.38 8.62
CA PRO A 727 -7.72 -10.77 8.98
C PRO A 727 -7.90 -9.77 10.13
N TYR A 728 -6.92 -9.66 11.01
CA TYR A 728 -6.98 -8.77 12.16
C TYR A 728 -7.35 -7.34 11.78
N SER A 729 -8.18 -6.70 12.62
CA SER A 729 -8.71 -5.33 12.42
C SER A 729 -9.52 -5.13 11.12
N SER A 730 -9.95 -6.22 10.47
CA SER A 730 -10.75 -6.17 9.24
C SER A 730 -12.24 -6.28 9.57
N GLY A 731 -13.06 -5.56 8.82
CA GLY A 731 -14.54 -5.64 8.94
C GLY A 731 -15.18 -6.68 8.03
N ILE A 732 -14.46 -7.15 7.00
CA ILE A 732 -14.92 -8.15 6.03
C ILE A 732 -14.15 -9.46 6.23
N SER A 733 -14.85 -10.59 6.12
CA SER A 733 -14.21 -11.91 6.13
C SER A 733 -13.54 -12.20 4.81
N ALA A 734 -12.43 -12.94 4.84
CA ALA A 734 -11.68 -13.33 3.67
C ALA A 734 -12.46 -14.32 2.79
N PRO A 735 -12.08 -14.51 1.52
CA PRO A 735 -12.66 -15.50 0.62
C PRO A 735 -12.65 -16.91 1.24
N GLY A 736 -13.74 -17.67 1.06
CA GLY A 736 -13.78 -19.10 1.30
C GLY A 736 -12.96 -19.87 0.26
N LEU A 737 -13.32 -21.11 -0.03
CA LEU A 737 -12.75 -21.86 -1.15
C LEU A 737 -12.92 -21.08 -2.45
N ASN A 738 -11.82 -20.73 -3.08
CA ASN A 738 -11.79 -19.84 -4.24
C ASN A 738 -11.01 -20.45 -5.40
N PHE A 739 -11.69 -20.61 -6.53
CA PHE A 739 -11.09 -21.04 -7.78
C PHE A 739 -10.83 -19.82 -8.65
N ILE A 740 -9.57 -19.60 -9.04
CA ILE A 740 -9.15 -18.49 -9.90
C ILE A 740 -8.58 -19.08 -11.18
N PHE A 741 -9.15 -18.66 -12.30
CA PHE A 741 -8.66 -19.02 -13.62
C PHE A 741 -8.26 -17.76 -14.39
N SER A 742 -7.12 -17.78 -15.06
CA SER A 742 -6.73 -16.68 -15.93
C SER A 742 -6.00 -17.15 -17.19
N LEU A 743 -6.23 -16.40 -18.26
CA LEU A 743 -5.62 -16.57 -19.57
C LEU A 743 -4.82 -15.30 -19.90
N SER A 744 -3.56 -15.45 -20.29
CA SER A 744 -2.68 -14.38 -20.72
C SER A 744 -2.13 -14.66 -22.10
N TYR A 745 -2.29 -13.68 -23.01
CA TYR A 745 -1.73 -13.71 -24.35
C TYR A 745 -0.80 -12.51 -24.55
N ALA A 746 0.40 -12.74 -25.05
CA ALA A 746 1.40 -11.71 -25.34
C ALA A 746 1.93 -11.91 -26.77
N TYR A 747 1.85 -10.84 -27.59
CA TYR A 747 2.36 -10.79 -28.96
C TYR A 747 3.51 -9.79 -29.06
#